data_26bb210e9381ad5f01252c2f937efdd5
#
_entry.id   26bb210e9381ad5f01252c2f937efdd5
#
_cell.length_a   1.000
_cell.length_b   1.000
_cell.length_c   1.000
_cell.angle_alpha   90.00
_cell.angle_beta   90.00
_cell.angle_gamma   90.00
#
_symmetry.space_group_name_H-M   'P 1'
#
loop_
_entity.id
_entity.type
_entity.pdbx_description
1 polymer ?
#
loop_
_entity_poly.entity_id
_entity_poly.type
_entity_poly.pdbx_seq_one_letter_code
_entity_poly.pdbx_strand_id
1 'polypeptide(L)'
;MRLKDYSFIIIALLVSCSAIAQFQISGKVTDAVTGVAINDVDIYDKDAGVLATTDASGNYRFETKKTALTLVFFTYEYDVLETTLSISSDAVHNFKLKELSEQLTAIEITARKEKIFQIERLKDVEGTAIYAGKKTEVVLIENSTANLATNNARQIYNQVAGLNIYQNDDAGLQLNIGGRGLDPNRTANFNTRQNGYDISADVLGYPESYYAPPTEALNSIQIIRGAASLQYGTQFGGLVNFVIKKPNATQPIELITRNTVGSNGLYTNFTSLSGTSGKWSYYTFFNYKRGDGFRPNSGFESKNAYAHVGYQFNKKTKVTAEVTYLNYLAQQAGGLNDNQFQEDPFQSNRERNWFEVDWLLYNVTFSHDFSEDTKFTFSAFGLDAQRNALGFRTNRVDQVDPGTERDLIKGEFNNFGAEARFLSNYELAGKKSIFLIGSKFYKADNTSQQGPGSDGSDANFDFQTEEFPNYPNQNEFVYPNLNVSLFGENIIYLNDKLSITPGFRLEYIKTESDGFSREIRTDAAGNVIFNERVDENRVNDRTFVLLGLGSSYKANKSLEFYGNISQNYRSVTYTDISTANPAFEINPDIDDEKGFTADVGARGNFNDFVSYDASVFALVYQDRIGFRQIVSDGRVKSERGNVGDAFIYGLESLVDFNLNKLLINDTDYVFNLFFNTSVLSSEYTSSEENGVEGNKVEFIPEFNFKTGLKFGYKNFLASLQYSYLSEQFTDATNAVDGNLSGVIGSIPSYDIMDFSTSYKFNKRFKLEAGINNVLDNAYFTRRATGYPGPGIIPSPNRNYYMTLEIKI
;
A
#
# COMPACT_ATOMS: atom_id res chain seq x y z
N MET A 1 11.84 81.69 37.55
CA MET A 1 11.34 80.84 36.51
C MET A 1 11.76 79.47 36.87
N ARG A 2 10.81 78.54 37.07
CA ARG A 2 11.04 77.31 37.86
C ARG A 2 11.45 76.18 36.94
N LEU A 3 12.44 75.39 37.39
CA LEU A 3 12.99 74.18 36.74
C LEU A 3 11.93 73.07 36.32
N LYS A 4 10.65 73.32 36.50
CA LYS A 4 9.56 72.39 36.13
C LYS A 4 9.12 72.44 34.67
N ASP A 5 9.46 73.48 33.96
CA ASP A 5 8.96 73.66 32.57
C ASP A 5 9.85 73.01 31.50
N TYR A 6 11.11 72.63 31.87
CA TYR A 6 12.03 71.93 30.98
C TYR A 6 11.89 70.39 30.99
N SER A 7 11.30 69.87 32.06
CA SER A 7 11.08 68.38 32.14
C SER A 7 9.99 67.91 31.17
N PHE A 8 8.96 68.70 30.87
CA PHE A 8 7.93 68.38 29.94
C PHE A 8 8.37 68.41 28.49
N ILE A 9 9.29 69.34 28.13
CA ILE A 9 9.83 69.42 26.77
C ILE A 9 10.83 68.30 26.48
N ILE A 10 11.60 67.86 27.45
CA ILE A 10 12.51 66.70 27.32
C ILE A 10 11.73 65.37 27.27
N ILE A 11 10.64 65.21 28.00
CA ILE A 11 9.77 64.02 27.86
C ILE A 11 9.02 64.00 26.52
N ALA A 12 8.58 65.16 26.03
CA ALA A 12 7.94 65.28 24.73
C ALA A 12 8.91 65.04 23.55
N LEU A 13 10.20 65.42 23.67
CA LEU A 13 11.27 65.12 22.73
C LEU A 13 11.73 63.68 22.77
N LEU A 14 11.67 63.00 23.92
CA LEU A 14 11.98 61.56 24.08
C LEU A 14 10.87 60.64 23.57
N VAL A 15 9.62 61.09 23.55
CA VAL A 15 8.49 60.33 23.00
C VAL A 15 8.36 60.46 21.46
N SER A 16 8.97 61.45 20.85
CA SER A 16 8.92 61.69 19.39
C SER A 16 9.97 60.93 18.59
N CYS A 17 10.87 60.13 19.21
CA CYS A 17 11.97 59.41 18.56
C CYS A 17 11.73 57.90 18.35
N SER A 18 10.49 57.37 18.42
CA SER A 18 10.19 55.98 18.16
C SER A 18 9.19 55.75 17.03
N ALA A 19 9.22 56.60 16.01
CA ALA A 19 8.58 56.25 14.73
C ALA A 19 9.55 55.29 13.98
N ILE A 20 9.46 54.02 14.28
CA ILE A 20 10.09 52.96 13.47
C ILE A 20 9.35 52.98 12.14
N ALA A 21 9.99 53.47 11.08
CA ALA A 21 9.44 53.45 9.74
C ALA A 21 9.06 52.03 9.36
N GLN A 22 7.78 51.82 9.08
CA GLN A 22 7.24 50.60 8.56
C GLN A 22 7.05 50.81 7.06
N PHE A 23 7.64 49.92 6.25
CA PHE A 23 7.48 50.00 4.79
C PHE A 23 6.22 49.23 4.39
N GLN A 24 5.45 49.79 3.50
CA GLN A 24 4.29 49.17 2.91
C GLN A 24 4.64 48.55 1.57
N ILE A 25 4.50 47.25 1.44
CA ILE A 25 4.67 46.48 0.20
C ILE A 25 3.31 46.06 -0.31
N SER A 26 3.03 46.36 -1.59
CA SER A 26 1.82 45.92 -2.28
C SER A 26 2.14 45.45 -3.70
N GLY A 27 1.19 44.83 -4.35
CA GLY A 27 1.38 44.39 -5.72
C GLY A 27 0.28 43.46 -6.18
N LYS A 28 0.47 42.88 -7.34
CA LYS A 28 -0.49 41.97 -7.97
C LYS A 28 0.22 40.68 -8.40
N VAL A 29 -0.42 39.54 -8.18
CA VAL A 29 0.02 38.23 -8.66
C VAL A 29 -0.86 37.79 -9.82
N THR A 30 -0.22 37.40 -10.92
CA THR A 30 -0.91 36.98 -12.16
C THR A 30 -0.30 35.72 -12.72
N ASP A 31 -1.06 34.98 -13.49
CA ASP A 31 -0.58 33.85 -14.28
C ASP A 31 0.44 34.32 -15.34
N ALA A 32 1.52 33.59 -15.49
CA ALA A 32 2.64 33.97 -16.37
C ALA A 32 2.30 33.89 -17.85
N VAL A 33 1.33 33.05 -18.24
CA VAL A 33 0.94 32.79 -19.63
C VAL A 33 -0.31 33.58 -20.01
N THR A 34 -1.36 33.47 -19.19
CA THR A 34 -2.68 34.06 -19.47
C THR A 34 -2.81 35.52 -18.99
N GLY A 35 -1.97 35.94 -18.03
CA GLY A 35 -2.07 37.25 -17.39
C GLY A 35 -3.28 37.41 -16.46
N VAL A 36 -4.06 36.35 -16.22
CA VAL A 36 -5.21 36.35 -15.32
C VAL A 36 -4.74 36.53 -13.87
N ALA A 37 -5.49 37.26 -13.07
CA ALA A 37 -5.19 37.45 -11.66
C ALA A 37 -5.36 36.13 -10.88
N ILE A 38 -4.43 35.86 -9.98
CA ILE A 38 -4.47 34.66 -9.14
C ILE A 38 -4.87 35.06 -7.72
N ASN A 39 -6.01 34.55 -7.26
CA ASN A 39 -6.48 34.71 -5.88
C ASN A 39 -5.91 33.63 -4.96
N ASP A 40 -5.98 33.84 -3.64
CA ASP A 40 -5.56 32.91 -2.61
C ASP A 40 -4.09 32.43 -2.77
N VAL A 41 -3.20 33.33 -3.25
CA VAL A 41 -1.77 33.13 -3.20
C VAL A 41 -1.25 33.59 -1.84
N ASP A 42 -0.75 32.68 -1.07
CA ASP A 42 -0.09 32.99 0.21
C ASP A 42 1.31 33.54 -0.04
N ILE A 43 1.63 34.65 0.61
CA ILE A 43 2.91 35.31 0.54
C ILE A 43 3.61 35.19 1.88
N TYR A 44 4.69 34.44 1.92
CA TYR A 44 5.46 34.11 3.13
C TYR A 44 6.77 34.89 3.17
N ASP A 45 7.17 35.27 4.38
CA ASP A 45 8.58 35.46 4.73
C ASP A 45 9.09 34.16 5.35
N LYS A 46 10.24 33.67 4.94
CA LYS A 46 10.84 32.43 5.47
C LYS A 46 10.99 32.40 7.00
N ASP A 47 11.15 33.56 7.61
CA ASP A 47 11.40 33.70 9.04
C ASP A 47 10.17 34.16 9.85
N ALA A 48 9.17 34.77 9.21
CA ALA A 48 8.03 35.39 9.90
C ALA A 48 6.66 34.74 9.57
N GLY A 49 6.60 33.78 8.63
CA GLY A 49 5.35 33.14 8.21
C GLY A 49 4.57 33.92 7.18
N VAL A 50 3.24 33.68 7.09
CA VAL A 50 2.36 34.33 6.12
C VAL A 50 2.26 35.83 6.39
N LEU A 51 2.63 36.65 5.42
CA LEU A 51 2.55 38.10 5.46
C LEU A 51 1.23 38.64 4.87
N ALA A 52 0.75 38.02 3.79
CA ALA A 52 -0.47 38.40 3.10
C ALA A 52 -0.99 37.24 2.24
N THR A 53 -2.27 37.31 1.85
CA THR A 53 -2.89 36.42 0.85
C THR A 53 -3.54 37.30 -0.22
N THR A 54 -3.44 36.92 -1.51
CA THR A 54 -4.04 37.72 -2.58
C THR A 54 -5.57 37.67 -2.57
N ASP A 55 -6.20 38.81 -2.87
CA ASP A 55 -7.64 38.96 -3.05
C ASP A 55 -8.13 38.36 -4.39
N ALA A 56 -9.44 38.40 -4.63
CA ALA A 56 -10.07 37.91 -5.86
C ALA A 56 -9.54 38.60 -7.16
N SER A 57 -8.90 39.74 -7.04
CA SER A 57 -8.27 40.49 -8.12
C SER A 57 -6.77 40.27 -8.20
N GLY A 58 -6.23 39.35 -7.37
CA GLY A 58 -4.83 39.03 -7.30
C GLY A 58 -3.97 40.04 -6.54
N ASN A 59 -4.56 41.04 -5.88
CA ASN A 59 -3.79 42.06 -5.18
C ASN A 59 -3.42 41.59 -3.78
N TYR A 60 -2.24 42.02 -3.32
CA TYR A 60 -1.75 41.78 -1.98
C TYR A 60 -1.18 43.04 -1.35
N ARG A 61 -1.10 43.08 0.00
CA ARG A 61 -0.54 44.19 0.75
C ARG A 61 -0.11 43.72 2.13
N PHE A 62 1.09 44.08 2.55
CA PHE A 62 1.59 43.86 3.90
C PHE A 62 2.56 44.97 4.33
N GLU A 63 2.84 45.03 5.63
CA GLU A 63 3.77 45.99 6.22
C GLU A 63 4.99 45.25 6.79
N THR A 64 6.16 45.83 6.67
CA THR A 64 7.41 45.24 7.15
C THR A 64 8.38 46.28 7.70
N LYS A 65 9.20 45.87 8.65
CA LYS A 65 10.35 46.67 9.19
C LYS A 65 11.68 46.22 8.63
N LYS A 66 11.69 45.11 7.89
CA LYS A 66 12.91 44.53 7.32
C LYS A 66 13.31 45.31 6.07
N THR A 67 14.61 45.58 5.92
CA THR A 67 15.21 46.20 4.72
C THR A 67 15.54 45.19 3.63
N ALA A 68 15.46 43.91 3.91
CA ALA A 68 15.53 42.79 2.97
C ALA A 68 14.60 41.68 3.38
N LEU A 69 13.84 41.15 2.43
CA LEU A 69 12.88 40.07 2.64
C LEU A 69 13.03 39.03 1.54
N THR A 70 13.08 37.76 1.92
CA THR A 70 12.93 36.65 0.98
C THR A 70 11.47 36.19 1.00
N LEU A 71 10.72 36.61 -0.03
CA LEU A 71 9.31 36.27 -0.20
C LEU A 71 9.15 34.96 -0.94
N VAL A 72 8.24 34.14 -0.48
CA VAL A 72 7.78 32.92 -1.13
C VAL A 72 6.30 33.09 -1.46
N PHE A 73 5.94 32.95 -2.72
CA PHE A 73 4.57 32.98 -3.22
C PHE A 73 4.09 31.56 -3.45
N PHE A 74 3.01 31.19 -2.81
CA PHE A 74 2.49 29.81 -2.84
C PHE A 74 0.99 29.77 -3.12
N THR A 75 0.59 28.93 -4.05
CA THR A 75 -0.81 28.50 -4.26
C THR A 75 -0.81 27.12 -4.93
N TYR A 76 -1.90 26.35 -4.83
CA TYR A 76 -1.94 24.92 -5.18
C TYR A 76 -1.72 24.60 -6.67
N GLU A 77 -1.98 25.52 -7.56
CA GLU A 77 -1.98 25.28 -9.01
C GLU A 77 -0.75 25.89 -9.72
N TYR A 78 0.17 26.50 -8.97
CA TYR A 78 1.28 27.27 -9.54
C TYR A 78 2.64 26.88 -8.94
N ASP A 79 3.71 27.02 -9.74
CA ASP A 79 5.08 26.90 -9.27
C ASP A 79 5.36 27.89 -8.14
N VAL A 80 6.04 27.45 -7.09
CA VAL A 80 6.45 28.31 -5.98
C VAL A 80 7.47 29.32 -6.49
N LEU A 81 7.17 30.61 -6.35
CA LEU A 81 8.11 31.68 -6.67
C LEU A 81 8.81 32.15 -5.39
N GLU A 82 10.13 32.00 -5.34
CA GLU A 82 10.96 32.62 -4.30
C GLU A 82 11.71 33.81 -4.87
N THR A 83 11.66 34.95 -4.19
CA THR A 83 12.37 36.17 -4.60
C THR A 83 12.83 36.98 -3.40
N THR A 84 13.99 37.60 -3.51
CA THR A 84 14.51 38.47 -2.45
C THR A 84 14.32 39.93 -2.86
N LEU A 85 13.65 40.69 -2.02
CA LEU A 85 13.45 42.14 -2.20
C LEU A 85 14.32 42.93 -1.24
N SER A 86 15.00 43.98 -1.77
CA SER A 86 15.63 45.00 -0.96
C SER A 86 14.65 46.17 -0.80
N ILE A 87 14.31 46.52 0.42
CA ILE A 87 13.25 47.46 0.76
C ILE A 87 13.88 48.73 1.36
N SER A 88 13.68 49.86 0.71
CA SER A 88 14.17 51.16 1.18
C SER A 88 13.05 52.18 1.29
N SER A 89 11.89 51.92 0.75
CA SER A 89 10.67 52.73 0.78
C SER A 89 9.45 51.89 0.48
N ASP A 90 8.25 52.47 0.63
CA ASP A 90 7.01 51.86 0.13
C ASP A 90 7.17 51.56 -1.38
N ALA A 91 6.74 50.35 -1.76
CA ALA A 91 6.95 49.85 -3.11
C ALA A 91 5.79 48.96 -3.59
N VAL A 92 5.60 48.95 -4.91
CA VAL A 92 4.66 48.08 -5.60
C VAL A 92 5.45 47.07 -6.43
N HIS A 93 5.28 45.77 -6.10
CA HIS A 93 5.94 44.65 -6.81
C HIS A 93 4.89 43.69 -7.36
N ASN A 94 4.85 43.54 -8.70
CA ASN A 94 3.98 42.58 -9.36
C ASN A 94 4.75 41.31 -9.70
N PHE A 95 4.12 40.14 -9.45
CA PHE A 95 4.76 38.86 -9.70
C PHE A 95 3.90 38.02 -10.66
N LYS A 96 4.56 37.15 -11.39
CA LYS A 96 3.94 36.21 -12.29
C LYS A 96 4.26 34.81 -11.82
N LEU A 97 3.24 34.01 -11.56
CA LEU A 97 3.39 32.59 -11.24
C LEU A 97 3.16 31.77 -12.50
N LYS A 98 3.92 30.72 -12.66
CA LYS A 98 3.75 29.75 -13.72
C LYS A 98 2.88 28.62 -13.19
N GLU A 99 1.86 28.21 -13.96
CA GLU A 99 1.05 27.04 -13.61
C GLU A 99 1.92 25.80 -13.46
N LEU A 100 1.66 25.01 -12.43
CA LEU A 100 2.46 23.82 -12.09
C LEU A 100 2.50 22.83 -13.26
N SER A 101 3.62 22.78 -13.96
CA SER A 101 3.96 21.62 -14.77
C SER A 101 4.68 20.61 -13.88
N GLU A 102 3.99 19.58 -13.47
CA GLU A 102 4.33 18.31 -12.78
C GLU A 102 5.77 18.02 -12.26
N GLN A 103 6.59 19.01 -11.94
CA GLN A 103 7.82 18.80 -11.18
C GLN A 103 7.67 19.37 -9.77
N LEU A 104 7.26 18.50 -8.85
CA LEU A 104 7.31 18.78 -7.41
C LEU A 104 8.75 19.08 -7.00
N THR A 105 9.06 20.33 -6.77
CA THR A 105 10.37 20.72 -6.19
C THR A 105 10.39 20.39 -4.69
N ALA A 106 11.59 20.21 -4.14
CA ALA A 106 11.79 19.94 -2.70
C ALA A 106 11.14 21.00 -1.78
N ILE A 107 10.87 22.19 -2.29
CA ILE A 107 10.22 23.30 -1.57
C ILE A 107 8.71 23.08 -1.45
N GLU A 108 8.05 22.50 -2.49
CA GLU A 108 6.63 22.12 -2.43
C GLU A 108 6.37 21.04 -1.37
N ILE A 109 7.28 20.07 -1.27
CA ILE A 109 7.23 19.03 -0.24
C ILE A 109 7.33 19.65 1.16
N THR A 110 8.14 20.69 1.35
CA THR A 110 8.34 21.36 2.64
C THR A 110 7.11 22.21 3.03
N ALA A 111 6.52 22.95 2.09
CA ALA A 111 5.30 23.71 2.33
C ALA A 111 4.07 22.83 2.55
N ARG A 112 3.99 21.64 1.91
CA ARG A 112 2.97 20.63 2.19
C ARG A 112 3.11 20.00 3.58
N LYS A 113 4.31 19.93 4.13
CA LYS A 113 4.57 19.40 5.49
C LYS A 113 3.86 20.18 6.59
N GLU A 114 3.58 21.44 6.39
CA GLU A 114 2.87 22.27 7.37
C GLU A 114 1.34 22.14 7.29
N LYS A 115 0.78 21.59 6.21
CA LYS A 115 -0.65 21.29 6.10
C LYS A 115 -0.93 19.84 6.49
N ILE A 116 -1.17 19.61 7.76
CA ILE A 116 -1.23 18.31 8.44
C ILE A 116 -2.62 17.65 8.30
N PHE A 117 -3.16 17.58 7.11
CA PHE A 117 -4.16 16.58 6.77
C PHE A 117 -3.46 15.42 6.10
N GLN A 118 -3.53 14.23 6.70
CA GLN A 118 -2.81 13.06 6.22
C GLN A 118 -3.46 12.38 5.02
N ILE A 119 -4.67 12.79 4.63
CA ILE A 119 -5.34 12.26 3.44
C ILE A 119 -4.90 13.08 2.26
N GLU A 120 -3.99 12.54 1.49
CA GLU A 120 -3.73 13.02 0.14
C GLU A 120 -4.46 12.16 -0.89
N ARG A 121 -4.69 12.76 -2.03
CA ARG A 121 -5.30 12.13 -3.20
C ARG A 121 -4.38 12.29 -4.38
N LEU A 122 -4.50 11.38 -5.32
CA LEU A 122 -3.88 11.54 -6.61
C LEU A 122 -4.61 12.65 -7.38
N LYS A 123 -3.85 13.44 -8.11
CA LYS A 123 -4.39 14.43 -9.06
C LYS A 123 -5.13 13.68 -10.19
N ASP A 124 -5.98 14.38 -10.94
CA ASP A 124 -6.66 13.80 -12.10
C ASP A 124 -5.68 13.13 -13.08
N VAL A 125 -4.45 13.66 -13.17
CA VAL A 125 -3.34 13.10 -13.94
C VAL A 125 -2.04 13.23 -13.16
N GLU A 126 -1.27 12.16 -13.06
CA GLU A 126 0.10 12.15 -12.54
C GLU A 126 1.02 11.34 -13.47
N GLY A 127 2.10 11.97 -13.97
CA GLY A 127 2.99 11.37 -14.95
C GLY A 127 2.25 11.00 -16.24
N THR A 128 2.20 9.72 -16.54
CA THR A 128 1.44 9.13 -17.66
C THR A 128 0.28 8.27 -17.15
N ALA A 129 -0.39 8.65 -16.07
CA ALA A 129 -1.53 7.93 -15.51
C ALA A 129 -2.72 8.85 -15.25
N ILE A 130 -3.94 8.32 -15.36
CA ILE A 130 -5.22 9.04 -15.19
C ILE A 130 -5.93 8.49 -13.94
N TYR A 131 -6.36 9.42 -13.05
CA TYR A 131 -7.05 9.10 -11.81
C TYR A 131 -8.38 9.83 -11.63
N ALA A 132 -8.78 10.65 -12.59
CA ALA A 132 -10.04 11.40 -12.55
C ALA A 132 -11.26 10.47 -12.37
N GLY A 133 -12.15 10.81 -11.45
CA GLY A 133 -13.36 10.05 -11.14
C GLY A 133 -13.13 8.74 -10.36
N LYS A 134 -11.90 8.44 -9.91
CA LYS A 134 -11.55 7.23 -9.16
C LYS A 134 -11.45 7.50 -7.67
N LYS A 135 -11.70 6.45 -6.87
CA LYS A 135 -11.38 6.46 -5.44
C LYS A 135 -9.88 6.21 -5.28
N THR A 136 -9.16 7.23 -4.80
CA THR A 136 -7.71 7.18 -4.58
C THR A 136 -7.39 7.58 -3.16
N GLU A 137 -6.53 6.83 -2.50
CA GLU A 137 -6.07 7.05 -1.13
C GLU A 137 -4.54 7.02 -1.12
N VAL A 138 -3.91 8.05 -0.56
CA VAL A 138 -2.44 8.16 -0.51
C VAL A 138 -2.00 8.25 0.95
N VAL A 139 -1.27 7.25 1.39
CA VAL A 139 -0.65 7.23 2.71
C VAL A 139 0.72 7.88 2.62
N LEU A 140 0.88 9.06 3.23
CA LEU A 140 2.17 9.75 3.32
C LEU A 140 2.97 9.22 4.51
N ILE A 141 4.16 8.71 4.24
CA ILE A 141 4.99 8.07 5.27
C ILE A 141 5.71 9.08 6.16
N GLU A 142 6.12 10.20 5.63
CA GLU A 142 6.95 11.18 6.36
C GLU A 142 6.28 11.74 7.63
N ASN A 143 4.95 11.88 7.60
CA ASN A 143 4.15 12.37 8.73
C ASN A 143 3.50 11.24 9.54
N SER A 144 3.83 10.00 9.24
CA SER A 144 3.30 8.85 9.96
C SER A 144 3.92 8.74 11.36
N THR A 145 3.10 8.39 12.34
CA THR A 145 3.53 7.99 13.68
C THR A 145 3.54 6.48 13.85
N ALA A 146 3.32 5.73 12.75
CA ALA A 146 3.33 4.27 12.76
C ALA A 146 4.72 3.71 13.08
N ASN A 147 4.75 2.48 13.58
CA ASN A 147 5.98 1.71 13.68
C ASN A 147 6.45 1.33 12.26
N LEU A 148 7.34 2.16 11.69
CA LEU A 148 7.86 1.96 10.35
C LEU A 148 8.86 0.81 10.28
N ALA A 149 9.62 0.59 11.37
CA ALA A 149 10.67 -0.41 11.43
C ALA A 149 10.15 -1.84 11.25
N THR A 150 8.93 -2.10 11.74
CA THR A 150 8.27 -3.42 11.59
C THR A 150 7.22 -3.45 10.48
N ASN A 151 7.15 -2.42 9.60
CA ASN A 151 6.10 -2.32 8.58
C ASN A 151 4.69 -2.56 9.15
N ASN A 152 4.38 -2.03 10.35
CA ASN A 152 3.11 -2.32 11.02
C ASN A 152 1.91 -1.86 10.18
N ALA A 153 1.32 -2.80 9.44
CA ALA A 153 0.28 -2.50 8.45
C ALA A 153 -0.96 -1.87 9.10
N ARG A 154 -1.39 -2.31 10.30
CA ARG A 154 -2.53 -1.73 11.00
C ARG A 154 -2.35 -0.24 11.26
N GLN A 155 -1.14 0.18 11.64
CA GLN A 155 -0.84 1.59 11.90
C GLN A 155 -0.60 2.38 10.62
N ILE A 156 0.05 1.78 9.62
CA ILE A 156 0.38 2.45 8.34
C ILE A 156 -0.89 2.72 7.53
N TYR A 157 -1.79 1.74 7.44
CA TYR A 157 -3.02 1.82 6.65
C TYR A 157 -4.25 2.24 7.47
N ASN A 158 -4.05 2.84 8.65
CA ASN A 158 -5.14 3.21 9.56
C ASN A 158 -6.15 4.19 8.96
N GLN A 159 -5.74 5.01 8.00
CA GLN A 159 -6.58 5.99 7.31
C GLN A 159 -7.14 5.48 5.98
N VAL A 160 -6.82 4.26 5.58
CA VAL A 160 -7.41 3.63 4.40
C VAL A 160 -8.67 2.88 4.81
N ALA A 161 -9.81 3.31 4.28
CA ALA A 161 -11.10 2.76 4.67
C ALA A 161 -11.31 1.35 4.14
N GLY A 162 -12.00 0.49 4.90
CA GLY A 162 -12.44 -0.84 4.48
C GLY A 162 -11.34 -1.86 4.21
N LEU A 163 -10.10 -1.63 4.67
CA LEU A 163 -9.06 -2.65 4.61
C LEU A 163 -9.16 -3.64 5.76
N ASN A 164 -9.19 -4.92 5.41
CA ASN A 164 -8.93 -6.05 6.30
C ASN A 164 -7.44 -6.42 6.21
N ILE A 165 -6.80 -6.71 7.33
CA ILE A 165 -5.36 -6.89 7.43
C ILE A 165 -5.07 -8.13 8.26
N TYR A 166 -4.29 -9.07 7.71
CA TYR A 166 -3.75 -10.17 8.52
C TYR A 166 -2.46 -9.76 9.20
N GLN A 167 -2.36 -10.05 10.48
CA GLN A 167 -1.19 -9.78 11.31
C GLN A 167 -0.63 -11.11 11.84
N ASN A 168 0.37 -11.65 11.15
CA ASN A 168 0.90 -12.98 11.39
C ASN A 168 2.28 -12.97 12.05
N ASP A 169 2.98 -11.83 12.03
CA ASP A 169 4.33 -11.66 12.57
C ASP A 169 4.51 -10.26 13.17
N ASP A 170 5.53 -10.08 13.98
CA ASP A 170 5.86 -8.80 14.62
C ASP A 170 6.94 -7.98 13.88
N ALA A 171 7.39 -8.46 12.71
CA ALA A 171 8.42 -7.83 11.89
C ALA A 171 7.91 -7.23 10.58
N GLY A 172 6.67 -7.54 10.17
CA GLY A 172 6.08 -7.13 8.91
C GLY A 172 6.87 -7.62 7.70
N LEU A 173 7.25 -8.92 7.71
CA LEU A 173 8.00 -9.54 6.62
C LEU A 173 7.16 -9.66 5.35
N GLN A 174 5.86 -9.89 5.52
CA GLN A 174 4.89 -9.98 4.43
C GLN A 174 3.73 -9.02 4.65
N LEU A 175 3.30 -8.35 3.59
CA LEU A 175 2.08 -7.54 3.62
C LEU A 175 0.87 -8.39 3.27
N ASN A 176 -0.16 -8.33 4.10
CA ASN A 176 -1.39 -9.08 3.92
C ASN A 176 -2.58 -8.12 4.09
N ILE A 177 -3.01 -7.50 2.99
CA ILE A 177 -4.15 -6.60 2.95
C ILE A 177 -5.18 -7.05 1.92
N GLY A 178 -6.44 -6.98 2.31
CA GLY A 178 -7.61 -7.20 1.49
C GLY A 178 -8.67 -6.14 1.79
N GLY A 179 -9.82 -6.26 1.18
CA GLY A 179 -10.94 -5.36 1.45
C GLY A 179 -12.13 -5.69 0.58
N ARG A 180 -13.31 -5.30 1.01
CA ARG A 180 -14.55 -5.55 0.26
C ARG A 180 -14.78 -7.03 -0.06
N GLY A 181 -14.47 -7.93 0.88
CA GLY A 181 -14.62 -9.37 0.72
C GLY A 181 -13.49 -10.10 -0.01
N LEU A 182 -12.40 -9.41 -0.24
CA LEU A 182 -11.21 -10.02 -0.84
C LEU A 182 -10.28 -10.50 0.27
N ASP A 183 -9.85 -11.76 0.18
CA ASP A 183 -8.92 -12.37 1.14
C ASP A 183 -7.62 -11.56 1.22
N PRO A 184 -7.19 -11.13 2.40
CA PRO A 184 -5.93 -10.41 2.61
C PRO A 184 -4.67 -11.20 2.30
N ASN A 185 -4.73 -12.52 2.12
CA ASN A 185 -3.56 -13.37 1.98
C ASN A 185 -2.57 -12.84 0.95
N ARG A 186 -1.38 -12.44 1.42
CA ARG A 186 -0.25 -11.91 0.62
C ARG A 186 -0.64 -10.87 -0.43
N THR A 187 -1.71 -10.11 -0.16
CA THR A 187 -2.21 -9.03 -1.01
C THR A 187 -2.56 -9.48 -2.44
N ALA A 188 -2.83 -10.78 -2.65
CA ALA A 188 -3.02 -11.39 -3.96
C ALA A 188 -4.18 -10.83 -4.80
N ASN A 189 -5.15 -10.19 -4.14
CA ASN A 189 -6.31 -9.59 -4.79
C ASN A 189 -6.08 -8.16 -5.30
N PHE A 190 -4.91 -7.57 -5.03
CA PHE A 190 -4.47 -6.30 -5.58
C PHE A 190 -3.38 -6.50 -6.62
N ASN A 191 -3.33 -5.63 -7.62
CA ASN A 191 -2.11 -5.46 -8.41
C ASN A 191 -1.09 -4.72 -7.53
N THR A 192 0.02 -5.36 -7.19
CA THR A 192 1.06 -4.77 -6.34
C THR A 192 2.21 -4.25 -7.18
N ARG A 193 2.56 -2.97 -7.00
CA ARG A 193 3.62 -2.29 -7.76
C ARG A 193 4.59 -1.53 -6.87
N GLN A 194 5.82 -1.37 -7.33
CA GLN A 194 6.81 -0.46 -6.80
C GLN A 194 7.18 0.55 -7.89
N ASN A 195 7.07 1.86 -7.61
CA ASN A 195 7.34 2.92 -8.61
C ASN A 195 6.63 2.70 -9.95
N GLY A 196 5.46 2.02 -9.93
CA GLY A 196 4.63 1.76 -11.09
C GLY A 196 4.90 0.46 -11.85
N TYR A 197 5.91 -0.36 -11.50
CA TYR A 197 6.13 -1.69 -12.10
C TYR A 197 5.70 -2.83 -11.15
N ASP A 198 5.30 -3.97 -11.73
CA ASP A 198 4.79 -5.12 -10.99
C ASP A 198 5.87 -5.75 -10.10
N ILE A 199 5.48 -6.21 -8.89
CA ILE A 199 6.37 -6.83 -7.90
C ILE A 199 5.86 -8.15 -7.33
N SER A 200 4.69 -8.64 -7.78
CA SER A 200 4.17 -9.96 -7.40
C SER A 200 4.93 -11.09 -8.09
N ALA A 201 4.84 -12.29 -7.55
CA ALA A 201 5.50 -13.48 -8.09
C ALA A 201 5.11 -13.74 -9.54
N ASP A 202 3.82 -13.71 -9.83
CA ASP A 202 3.26 -13.72 -11.19
C ASP A 202 1.91 -13.01 -11.17
N VAL A 203 1.77 -11.95 -11.93
CA VAL A 203 0.58 -11.07 -11.93
C VAL A 203 -0.71 -11.81 -12.22
N LEU A 204 -0.67 -12.91 -12.99
CA LEU A 204 -1.84 -13.67 -13.41
C LEU A 204 -1.95 -15.06 -12.78
N GLY A 205 -0.84 -15.80 -12.78
CA GLY A 205 -0.82 -17.17 -12.32
C GLY A 205 -0.56 -17.34 -10.82
N TYR A 206 0.14 -16.38 -10.20
CA TYR A 206 0.47 -16.40 -8.79
C TYR A 206 0.62 -14.96 -8.24
N PRO A 207 -0.49 -14.22 -8.07
CA PRO A 207 -0.46 -12.78 -7.78
C PRO A 207 -0.01 -12.44 -6.35
N GLU A 208 0.44 -13.40 -5.58
CA GLU A 208 0.97 -13.20 -4.24
C GLU A 208 2.29 -12.41 -4.28
N SER A 209 2.47 -11.49 -3.35
CA SER A 209 3.73 -10.79 -3.13
C SER A 209 4.35 -11.21 -1.80
N TYR A 210 5.55 -11.79 -1.86
CA TYR A 210 6.36 -12.10 -0.68
C TYR A 210 7.30 -10.96 -0.31
N TYR A 211 7.33 -9.94 -1.13
CA TYR A 211 8.09 -8.73 -0.93
C TYR A 211 7.17 -7.54 -0.69
N ALA A 212 7.47 -6.78 0.34
CA ALA A 212 6.97 -5.42 0.52
C ALA A 212 8.16 -4.50 0.86
N PRO A 213 8.29 -3.32 0.23
CA PRO A 213 9.37 -2.40 0.54
C PRO A 213 9.36 -2.00 2.01
N PRO A 214 10.54 -1.80 2.65
CA PRO A 214 10.60 -1.21 3.98
C PRO A 214 9.87 0.13 3.99
N THR A 215 8.92 0.31 4.89
CA THR A 215 8.15 1.56 4.98
C THR A 215 9.05 2.78 5.21
N GLU A 216 10.19 2.60 5.84
CA GLU A 216 11.22 3.62 6.04
C GLU A 216 11.80 4.16 4.73
N ALA A 217 11.78 3.37 3.64
CA ALA A 217 12.23 3.75 2.30
C ALA A 217 11.14 4.45 1.48
N LEU A 218 9.88 4.41 1.90
CA LEU A 218 8.76 4.92 1.12
C LEU A 218 8.57 6.44 1.30
N ASN A 219 8.22 7.10 0.22
CA ASN A 219 7.63 8.43 0.22
C ASN A 219 6.12 8.34 0.52
N SER A 220 5.43 7.44 -0.19
CA SER A 220 4.00 7.24 -0.04
C SER A 220 3.58 5.84 -0.50
N ILE A 221 2.37 5.44 -0.09
CA ILE A 221 1.67 4.27 -0.62
C ILE A 221 0.39 4.77 -1.27
N GLN A 222 0.19 4.41 -2.53
CA GLN A 222 -0.97 4.80 -3.32
C GLN A 222 -1.91 3.60 -3.45
N ILE A 223 -3.16 3.77 -3.06
CA ILE A 223 -4.21 2.75 -3.19
C ILE A 223 -5.29 3.30 -4.10
N ILE A 224 -5.60 2.57 -5.17
CA ILE A 224 -6.57 2.98 -6.18
C ILE A 224 -7.56 1.86 -6.36
N ARG A 225 -8.84 2.17 -6.19
CA ARG A 225 -9.93 1.20 -6.23
C ARG A 225 -10.80 1.39 -7.48
N GLY A 226 -11.61 0.39 -7.79
CA GLY A 226 -12.56 0.44 -8.89
C GLY A 226 -11.90 0.53 -10.27
N ALA A 227 -12.20 1.54 -11.07
CA ALA A 227 -11.73 1.71 -12.45
C ALA A 227 -10.20 1.78 -12.65
N ALA A 228 -9.41 1.67 -11.58
CA ALA A 228 -7.95 1.53 -11.65
C ALA A 228 -7.50 0.27 -12.41
N SER A 229 -8.29 -0.79 -12.36
CA SER A 229 -8.00 -2.05 -13.05
C SER A 229 -7.73 -1.88 -14.55
N LEU A 230 -8.36 -0.91 -15.22
CA LEU A 230 -8.17 -0.69 -16.66
C LEU A 230 -6.72 -0.34 -17.02
N GLN A 231 -6.02 0.45 -16.21
CA GLN A 231 -4.64 0.84 -16.49
C GLN A 231 -3.59 -0.16 -16.00
N TYR A 232 -3.87 -0.89 -14.91
CA TYR A 232 -2.83 -1.60 -14.17
C TYR A 232 -2.96 -3.12 -14.21
N GLY A 233 -4.16 -3.63 -14.24
CA GLY A 233 -4.43 -5.06 -14.24
C GLY A 233 -5.91 -5.32 -14.12
N THR A 234 -6.27 -6.58 -13.93
CA THR A 234 -7.66 -7.03 -13.93
C THR A 234 -8.21 -7.29 -12.52
N GLN A 235 -7.34 -7.24 -11.50
CA GLN A 235 -7.64 -7.63 -10.11
C GLN A 235 -8.78 -6.81 -9.49
N PHE A 236 -9.65 -7.48 -8.74
CA PHE A 236 -10.81 -6.89 -8.07
C PHE A 236 -10.47 -5.84 -7.00
N GLY A 237 -9.35 -5.99 -6.31
CA GLY A 237 -8.89 -5.06 -5.27
C GLY A 237 -8.41 -3.71 -5.79
N GLY A 238 -8.05 -3.64 -7.07
CA GLY A 238 -7.43 -2.47 -7.68
C GLY A 238 -5.90 -2.50 -7.57
N LEU A 239 -5.28 -1.37 -7.22
CA LEU A 239 -3.84 -1.18 -7.20
C LEU A 239 -3.33 -0.80 -5.81
N VAL A 240 -2.21 -1.38 -5.41
CA VAL A 240 -1.33 -0.86 -4.34
C VAL A 240 0.03 -0.54 -4.97
N ASN A 241 0.42 0.73 -4.99
CA ASN A 241 1.70 1.17 -5.54
C ASN A 241 2.58 1.79 -4.44
N PHE A 242 3.72 1.20 -4.21
CA PHE A 242 4.73 1.68 -3.28
C PHE A 242 5.64 2.68 -3.97
N VAL A 243 5.60 3.93 -3.55
CA VAL A 243 6.46 4.97 -4.10
C VAL A 243 7.69 5.14 -3.23
N ILE A 244 8.84 4.71 -3.71
CA ILE A 244 10.12 4.86 -3.02
C ILE A 244 10.52 6.35 -2.97
N LYS A 245 11.24 6.74 -1.92
CA LYS A 245 11.80 8.09 -1.78
C LYS A 245 12.64 8.46 -3.00
N LYS A 246 12.45 9.69 -3.49
CA LYS A 246 13.24 10.23 -4.60
C LYS A 246 14.64 10.62 -4.11
N PRO A 247 15.66 10.60 -5.01
CA PRO A 247 16.97 11.16 -4.73
C PRO A 247 16.86 12.59 -4.21
N ASN A 248 17.73 12.97 -3.25
CA ASN A 248 17.81 14.34 -2.78
C ASN A 248 18.27 15.26 -3.95
N ALA A 249 17.41 16.22 -4.31
CA ALA A 249 17.62 17.07 -5.47
C ALA A 249 18.63 18.21 -5.21
N THR A 250 18.86 18.57 -3.95
CA THR A 250 19.61 19.76 -3.57
C THR A 250 20.99 19.46 -3.00
N GLN A 251 21.21 18.23 -2.55
CA GLN A 251 22.47 17.82 -1.93
C GLN A 251 23.11 16.69 -2.73
N PRO A 252 24.44 16.72 -2.88
CA PRO A 252 25.15 15.62 -3.54
C PRO A 252 25.15 14.34 -2.69
N ILE A 253 25.09 14.45 -1.36
CA ILE A 253 25.10 13.32 -0.41
C ILE A 253 24.19 13.64 0.76
N GLU A 254 23.30 12.73 1.09
CA GLU A 254 22.51 12.68 2.32
C GLU A 254 22.51 11.24 2.82
N LEU A 255 22.94 11.03 4.05
CA LEU A 255 22.93 9.73 4.73
C LEU A 255 21.92 9.76 5.87
N ILE A 256 21.01 8.75 5.90
CA ILE A 256 20.07 8.56 7.00
C ILE A 256 20.23 7.14 7.51
N THR A 257 20.42 6.98 8.81
CA THR A 257 20.40 5.67 9.47
C THR A 257 19.38 5.65 10.60
N ARG A 258 18.63 4.57 10.68
CA ARG A 258 17.61 4.31 11.70
C ARG A 258 17.90 2.97 12.34
N ASN A 259 18.03 2.95 13.66
CA ASN A 259 18.30 1.75 14.43
C ASN A 259 17.17 1.56 15.44
N THR A 260 16.54 0.40 15.39
CA THR A 260 15.40 0.07 16.26
C THR A 260 15.73 -1.15 17.11
N VAL A 261 15.37 -1.07 18.37
CA VAL A 261 15.33 -2.20 19.30
C VAL A 261 13.92 -2.37 19.84
N GLY A 262 13.51 -3.58 20.13
CA GLY A 262 12.17 -3.86 20.62
C GLY A 262 12.05 -5.15 21.41
N SER A 263 10.81 -5.48 21.78
CA SER A 263 10.46 -6.76 22.41
C SER A 263 10.86 -7.93 21.55
N ASN A 264 10.94 -9.11 22.11
CA ASN A 264 11.19 -10.37 21.41
C ASN A 264 12.53 -10.37 20.63
N GLY A 265 13.59 -9.77 21.21
CA GLY A 265 14.91 -9.71 20.57
C GLY A 265 14.94 -8.87 19.27
N LEU A 266 13.90 -8.08 18.97
CA LEU A 266 13.83 -7.29 17.75
C LEU A 266 14.99 -6.30 17.64
N TYR A 267 15.71 -6.39 16.53
CA TYR A 267 16.68 -5.41 16.08
C TYR A 267 16.48 -5.13 14.60
N THR A 268 16.38 -3.85 14.23
CA THR A 268 16.36 -3.44 12.82
C THR A 268 17.36 -2.32 12.57
N ASN A 269 18.01 -2.35 11.42
CA ASN A 269 18.80 -1.25 10.89
C ASN A 269 18.31 -0.90 9.49
N PHE A 270 17.94 0.36 9.29
CA PHE A 270 17.68 0.91 7.96
C PHE A 270 18.69 2.02 7.71
N THR A 271 19.47 1.90 6.64
CA THR A 271 20.45 2.92 6.25
C THR A 271 20.26 3.27 4.78
N SER A 272 20.07 4.54 4.46
CA SER A 272 19.91 5.03 3.09
C SER A 272 20.90 6.12 2.76
N LEU A 273 21.34 6.12 1.49
CA LEU A 273 22.21 7.12 0.90
C LEU A 273 21.52 7.71 -0.33
N SER A 274 21.46 9.04 -0.41
CA SER A 274 20.73 9.78 -1.43
C SER A 274 21.51 10.98 -1.92
N GLY A 275 21.34 11.37 -3.18
CA GLY A 275 21.96 12.59 -3.69
C GLY A 275 21.74 12.82 -5.17
N THR A 276 22.13 14.06 -5.59
CA THR A 276 22.16 14.48 -6.99
C THR A 276 23.46 15.21 -7.27
N SER A 277 24.15 14.83 -8.33
CA SER A 277 25.38 15.46 -8.80
C SER A 277 25.33 15.64 -10.32
N GLY A 278 25.24 16.88 -10.78
CA GLY A 278 25.08 17.22 -12.19
C GLY A 278 23.83 16.59 -12.78
N LYS A 279 23.99 15.68 -13.74
CA LYS A 279 22.89 14.96 -14.42
C LYS A 279 22.53 13.63 -13.76
N TRP A 280 23.28 13.20 -12.77
CA TRP A 280 23.10 11.94 -12.07
C TRP A 280 22.35 12.16 -10.77
N SER A 281 21.41 11.26 -10.48
CA SER A 281 20.69 11.17 -9.22
C SER A 281 20.70 9.73 -8.72
N TYR A 282 20.77 9.53 -7.41
CA TYR A 282 20.80 8.20 -6.84
C TYR A 282 20.08 8.14 -5.49
N TYR A 283 19.49 6.99 -5.21
CA TYR A 283 18.95 6.62 -3.90
C TYR A 283 19.21 5.14 -3.68
N THR A 284 19.81 4.79 -2.57
CA THR A 284 20.06 3.41 -2.20
C THR A 284 19.74 3.21 -0.73
N PHE A 285 19.31 1.99 -0.36
CA PHE A 285 19.17 1.61 1.04
C PHE A 285 19.60 0.17 1.27
N PHE A 286 19.93 -0.10 2.53
CA PHE A 286 20.04 -1.43 3.10
C PHE A 286 19.21 -1.49 4.37
N ASN A 287 18.36 -2.52 4.49
CA ASN A 287 17.54 -2.79 5.65
C ASN A 287 17.82 -4.19 6.17
N TYR A 288 18.20 -4.29 7.44
CA TYR A 288 18.43 -5.52 8.15
C TYR A 288 17.43 -5.64 9.28
N LYS A 289 16.81 -6.81 9.44
CA LYS A 289 15.89 -7.12 10.54
C LYS A 289 16.20 -8.49 11.09
N ARG A 290 16.13 -8.62 12.43
CA ARG A 290 16.14 -9.91 13.12
C ARG A 290 15.29 -9.84 14.38
N GLY A 291 14.82 -10.97 14.86
CA GLY A 291 14.11 -11.11 16.13
C GLY A 291 13.85 -12.57 16.45
N ASP A 292 13.47 -12.83 17.71
CA ASP A 292 13.12 -14.17 18.17
C ASP A 292 11.64 -14.50 17.86
N GLY A 293 10.83 -13.43 17.52
CA GLY A 293 9.38 -13.51 17.33
C GLY A 293 8.61 -13.62 18.63
N PHE A 294 7.30 -13.39 18.59
CA PHE A 294 6.44 -13.34 19.78
C PHE A 294 5.97 -14.72 20.30
N ARG A 295 6.30 -15.80 19.57
CA ARG A 295 6.00 -17.19 19.92
C ARG A 295 7.29 -18.00 19.88
N PRO A 296 7.42 -19.12 20.62
CA PRO A 296 8.48 -20.08 20.39
C PRO A 296 8.50 -20.50 18.90
N ASN A 297 9.67 -20.74 18.35
CA ASN A 297 9.86 -21.14 16.95
C ASN A 297 9.25 -20.16 15.91
N SER A 298 9.42 -18.86 16.16
CA SER A 298 9.02 -17.80 15.23
C SER A 298 10.15 -16.78 14.97
N GLY A 299 11.40 -17.18 15.21
CA GLY A 299 12.59 -16.38 14.94
C GLY A 299 12.78 -16.12 13.45
N PHE A 300 13.38 -14.96 13.13
CA PHE A 300 13.59 -14.55 11.73
C PHE A 300 14.84 -13.70 11.55
N GLU A 301 15.34 -13.72 10.31
CA GLU A 301 16.36 -12.80 9.79
C GLU A 301 15.95 -12.34 8.39
N SER A 302 16.09 -11.04 8.10
CA SER A 302 15.77 -10.45 6.79
C SER A 302 16.80 -9.40 6.37
N LYS A 303 17.16 -9.44 5.10
CA LYS A 303 18.09 -8.51 4.43
C LYS A 303 17.42 -7.97 3.19
N ASN A 304 17.30 -6.64 3.07
CA ASN A 304 16.70 -6.00 1.91
C ASN A 304 17.59 -4.85 1.44
N ALA A 305 17.96 -4.88 0.19
CA ALA A 305 18.80 -3.86 -0.46
C ALA A 305 18.08 -3.29 -1.69
N TYR A 306 18.29 -2.00 -1.93
CA TYR A 306 17.73 -1.31 -3.09
C TYR A 306 18.75 -0.31 -3.63
N ALA A 307 18.82 -0.19 -4.94
CA ALA A 307 19.56 0.86 -5.61
C ALA A 307 18.76 1.45 -6.77
N HIS A 308 18.73 2.76 -6.84
CA HIS A 308 18.17 3.56 -7.92
C HIS A 308 19.22 4.51 -8.45
N VAL A 309 19.38 4.56 -9.77
CA VAL A 309 20.23 5.51 -10.47
C VAL A 309 19.41 6.16 -11.58
N GLY A 310 19.42 7.49 -11.62
CA GLY A 310 18.79 8.29 -12.66
C GLY A 310 19.79 9.14 -13.43
N TYR A 311 19.61 9.23 -14.75
CA TYR A 311 20.39 10.11 -15.61
C TYR A 311 19.48 11.02 -16.41
N GLN A 312 19.64 12.33 -16.22
CA GLN A 312 18.89 13.39 -16.92
C GLN A 312 19.67 13.81 -18.16
N PHE A 313 19.29 13.35 -19.35
CA PHE A 313 19.94 13.74 -20.61
C PHE A 313 19.77 15.23 -20.88
N ASN A 314 18.55 15.72 -20.75
CA ASN A 314 18.12 17.09 -20.89
C ASN A 314 16.82 17.31 -20.10
N LYS A 315 16.22 18.51 -20.14
CA LYS A 315 15.00 18.83 -19.38
C LYS A 315 13.80 17.93 -19.73
N LYS A 316 13.80 17.29 -20.88
CA LYS A 316 12.69 16.47 -21.41
C LYS A 316 12.92 14.97 -21.33
N THR A 317 14.15 14.52 -21.17
CA THR A 317 14.50 13.10 -21.31
C THR A 317 15.27 12.60 -20.12
N LYS A 318 14.76 11.56 -19.49
CA LYS A 318 15.34 10.90 -18.32
C LYS A 318 15.32 9.36 -18.50
N VAL A 319 16.35 8.70 -18.00
CA VAL A 319 16.40 7.24 -17.79
C VAL A 319 16.66 6.96 -16.31
N THR A 320 15.95 5.99 -15.77
CA THR A 320 16.20 5.47 -14.42
C THR A 320 16.36 3.96 -14.47
N ALA A 321 17.24 3.43 -13.63
CA ALA A 321 17.41 2.01 -13.41
C ALA A 321 17.30 1.72 -11.92
N GLU A 322 16.62 0.62 -11.59
CA GLU A 322 16.36 0.19 -10.21
C GLU A 322 16.63 -1.30 -10.06
N VAL A 323 17.18 -1.69 -8.92
CA VAL A 323 17.31 -3.06 -8.49
C VAL A 323 16.93 -3.18 -7.02
N THR A 324 16.18 -4.23 -6.67
CA THR A 324 15.81 -4.58 -5.30
C THR A 324 16.19 -6.02 -5.05
N TYR A 325 16.83 -6.28 -3.93
CA TYR A 325 17.12 -7.63 -3.46
C TYR A 325 16.58 -7.83 -2.04
N LEU A 326 15.81 -8.89 -1.82
CA LEU A 326 15.33 -9.31 -0.51
C LEU A 326 15.72 -10.79 -0.30
N ASN A 327 16.27 -11.08 0.85
CA ASN A 327 16.36 -12.45 1.38
C ASN A 327 15.81 -12.44 2.80
N TYR A 328 14.91 -13.37 3.13
CA TYR A 328 14.59 -13.64 4.53
C TYR A 328 14.41 -15.11 4.81
N LEU A 329 14.80 -15.51 6.02
CA LEU A 329 14.60 -16.83 6.60
C LEU A 329 13.81 -16.68 7.90
N ALA A 330 12.76 -17.48 8.08
CA ALA A 330 11.92 -17.43 9.26
C ALA A 330 11.50 -18.84 9.71
N GLN A 331 11.54 -19.07 11.04
CA GLN A 331 10.87 -20.21 11.64
C GLN A 331 9.36 -20.04 11.64
N GLN A 332 8.63 -21.13 11.73
CA GLN A 332 7.17 -21.14 11.67
C GLN A 332 6.59 -21.97 12.82
N ALA A 333 6.03 -21.28 13.78
CA ALA A 333 5.46 -21.87 14.99
C ALA A 333 4.24 -22.78 14.76
N GLY A 334 3.69 -22.80 13.54
CA GLY A 334 2.48 -23.52 13.18
C GLY A 334 1.19 -22.86 13.60
N GLY A 335 0.07 -23.33 13.05
CA GLY A 335 -1.27 -22.90 13.42
C GLY A 335 -1.78 -23.61 14.68
N LEU A 336 -2.89 -23.15 15.26
CA LEU A 336 -3.57 -23.70 16.41
C LEU A 336 -5.02 -24.04 16.04
N ASN A 337 -5.64 -24.97 16.79
CA ASN A 337 -7.10 -25.08 16.83
C ASN A 337 -7.66 -24.20 17.96
N ASP A 338 -8.98 -24.13 18.06
CA ASP A 338 -9.65 -23.24 19.04
C ASP A 338 -9.31 -23.60 20.48
N ASN A 339 -9.23 -24.89 20.82
CA ASN A 339 -8.87 -25.35 22.17
C ASN A 339 -7.43 -24.95 22.51
N GLN A 340 -6.50 -25.16 21.62
CA GLN A 340 -5.11 -24.76 21.81
C GLN A 340 -4.95 -23.24 21.94
N PHE A 341 -5.69 -22.46 21.16
CA PHE A 341 -5.69 -21.01 21.27
C PHE A 341 -6.27 -20.52 22.59
N GLN A 342 -7.31 -21.16 23.10
CA GLN A 342 -7.89 -20.84 24.40
C GLN A 342 -6.99 -21.23 25.56
N GLU A 343 -6.25 -22.33 25.47
CA GLU A 343 -5.30 -22.81 26.49
C GLU A 343 -4.08 -21.89 26.59
N ASP A 344 -3.40 -21.65 25.48
CA ASP A 344 -2.28 -20.74 25.35
C ASP A 344 -2.19 -20.20 23.91
N PRO A 345 -2.61 -18.95 23.65
CA PRO A 345 -2.59 -18.36 22.34
C PRO A 345 -1.16 -18.20 21.75
N PHE A 346 -0.14 -18.27 22.58
CA PHE A 346 1.25 -18.07 22.16
C PHE A 346 2.08 -19.35 22.10
N GLN A 347 1.48 -20.50 22.31
CA GLN A 347 2.17 -21.78 22.17
C GLN A 347 2.61 -22.05 20.72
N SER A 348 3.65 -22.87 20.57
CA SER A 348 4.11 -23.41 19.28
C SER A 348 3.88 -24.91 19.26
N ASN A 349 3.41 -25.45 18.15
CA ASN A 349 3.26 -26.89 17.92
C ASN A 349 4.15 -27.38 16.76
N ARG A 350 5.05 -26.51 16.24
CA ARG A 350 6.00 -26.83 15.15
C ARG A 350 7.39 -26.29 15.52
N GLU A 351 8.35 -27.17 15.68
CA GLU A 351 9.74 -26.81 16.04
C GLU A 351 10.67 -26.80 14.85
N ARG A 352 10.30 -27.52 13.78
CA ARG A 352 11.17 -27.78 12.64
C ARG A 352 10.69 -27.16 11.33
N ASN A 353 9.73 -26.23 11.40
CA ASN A 353 9.17 -25.59 10.22
C ASN A 353 9.92 -24.31 9.88
N TRP A 354 10.28 -24.18 8.61
CA TRP A 354 11.05 -23.07 8.07
C TRP A 354 10.41 -22.49 6.81
N PHE A 355 10.67 -21.22 6.58
CA PHE A 355 10.26 -20.51 5.38
C PHE A 355 11.36 -19.57 4.91
N GLU A 356 11.70 -19.65 3.64
CA GLU A 356 12.71 -18.81 3.01
C GLU A 356 12.15 -18.12 1.78
N VAL A 357 12.60 -16.88 1.56
CA VAL A 357 12.32 -16.12 0.35
C VAL A 357 13.61 -15.46 -0.14
N ASP A 358 13.88 -15.63 -1.43
CA ASP A 358 14.85 -14.87 -2.20
C ASP A 358 14.12 -14.13 -3.31
N TRP A 359 14.38 -12.80 -3.45
CA TRP A 359 13.59 -11.96 -4.32
C TRP A 359 14.45 -10.89 -4.97
N LEU A 360 14.69 -11.00 -6.27
CA LEU A 360 15.42 -10.03 -7.06
C LEU A 360 14.47 -9.36 -8.07
N LEU A 361 14.28 -8.05 -7.92
CA LEU A 361 13.52 -7.22 -8.83
C LEU A 361 14.46 -6.29 -9.58
N TYR A 362 14.16 -6.02 -10.85
CA TYR A 362 14.86 -5.02 -11.66
C TYR A 362 13.90 -4.26 -12.56
N ASN A 363 14.19 -2.99 -12.78
CA ASN A 363 13.40 -2.12 -13.65
C ASN A 363 14.29 -1.06 -14.31
N VAL A 364 14.00 -0.77 -15.58
CA VAL A 364 14.56 0.36 -16.32
C VAL A 364 13.41 1.15 -16.90
N THR A 365 13.36 2.46 -16.59
CA THR A 365 12.32 3.37 -17.10
C THR A 365 12.94 4.47 -17.94
N PHE A 366 12.44 4.63 -19.14
CA PHE A 366 12.68 5.76 -20.02
C PHE A 366 11.48 6.70 -19.99
N SER A 367 11.71 8.00 -19.76
CA SER A 367 10.67 9.03 -19.76
C SER A 367 11.07 10.15 -20.71
N HIS A 368 10.12 10.58 -21.56
CA HIS A 368 10.33 11.66 -22.52
C HIS A 368 9.10 12.56 -22.63
N ASP A 369 9.30 13.85 -22.42
CA ASP A 369 8.29 14.89 -22.63
C ASP A 369 8.48 15.49 -24.03
N PHE A 370 7.65 15.10 -25.00
CA PHE A 370 7.67 15.69 -26.35
C PHE A 370 7.33 17.19 -26.29
N SER A 371 6.34 17.52 -25.46
CA SER A 371 5.90 18.88 -25.14
C SER A 371 5.41 18.96 -23.70
N GLU A 372 4.90 20.10 -23.26
CA GLU A 372 4.22 20.25 -21.95
C GLU A 372 2.94 19.40 -21.91
N ASP A 373 2.31 19.17 -23.05
CA ASP A 373 1.05 18.44 -23.20
C ASP A 373 1.20 16.96 -23.56
N THR A 374 2.37 16.51 -23.98
CA THR A 374 2.54 15.15 -24.52
C THR A 374 3.74 14.46 -23.87
N LYS A 375 3.46 13.35 -23.21
CA LYS A 375 4.42 12.58 -22.42
C LYS A 375 4.44 11.12 -22.83
N PHE A 376 5.60 10.52 -22.74
CA PHE A 376 5.81 9.11 -23.01
C PHE A 376 6.65 8.49 -21.92
N THR A 377 6.25 7.31 -21.47
CA THR A 377 7.01 6.49 -20.51
C THR A 377 7.08 5.06 -21.04
N PHE A 378 8.28 4.49 -21.01
CA PHE A 378 8.51 3.07 -21.29
C PHE A 378 9.25 2.47 -20.11
N SER A 379 8.74 1.36 -19.57
CA SER A 379 9.35 0.61 -18.46
C SER A 379 9.56 -0.84 -18.89
N ALA A 380 10.74 -1.36 -18.63
CA ALA A 380 11.07 -2.78 -18.76
C ALA A 380 11.48 -3.30 -17.38
N PHE A 381 10.83 -4.35 -16.90
CA PHE A 381 10.98 -4.86 -15.54
C PHE A 381 10.97 -6.38 -15.51
N GLY A 382 11.44 -6.93 -14.41
CA GLY A 382 11.38 -8.37 -14.21
C GLY A 382 11.68 -8.78 -12.79
N LEU A 383 11.46 -10.05 -12.55
CA LEU A 383 11.63 -10.74 -11.27
C LEU A 383 12.36 -12.05 -11.51
N ASP A 384 13.31 -12.33 -10.63
CA ASP A 384 13.91 -13.66 -10.41
C ASP A 384 13.80 -13.95 -8.91
N ALA A 385 12.99 -14.94 -8.55
CA ALA A 385 12.66 -15.15 -7.15
C ALA A 385 12.43 -16.62 -6.80
N GLN A 386 12.63 -16.94 -5.53
CA GLN A 386 12.41 -18.26 -4.96
C GLN A 386 11.66 -18.16 -3.64
N ARG A 387 10.78 -19.13 -3.40
CA ARG A 387 10.08 -19.32 -2.14
C ARG A 387 10.14 -20.78 -1.72
N ASN A 388 10.67 -21.06 -0.55
CA ASN A 388 10.81 -22.39 0.03
C ASN A 388 10.02 -22.51 1.33
N ALA A 389 9.26 -23.61 1.48
CA ALA A 389 8.57 -23.97 2.71
C ALA A 389 8.94 -25.40 3.10
N LEU A 390 9.52 -25.57 4.26
CA LEU A 390 9.99 -26.85 4.80
C LEU A 390 9.34 -27.09 6.14
N GLY A 391 8.68 -28.22 6.34
CA GLY A 391 8.12 -28.52 7.65
C GLY A 391 7.19 -29.71 7.71
N PHE A 392 6.80 -30.09 8.92
CA PHE A 392 5.77 -31.09 9.12
C PHE A 392 4.40 -30.46 8.81
N ARG A 393 3.73 -31.01 7.80
CA ARG A 393 2.42 -30.58 7.34
C ARG A 393 1.39 -31.67 7.53
N THR A 394 0.25 -31.29 8.06
CA THR A 394 -0.84 -32.23 8.39
C THR A 394 -2.18 -31.49 8.32
N ASN A 395 -3.27 -32.25 8.12
CA ASN A 395 -4.63 -31.71 8.11
C ASN A 395 -5.18 -31.40 9.51
N ARG A 396 -4.52 -31.88 10.57
CA ARG A 396 -4.89 -31.66 11.96
C ARG A 396 -3.75 -31.00 12.70
N VAL A 397 -4.00 -29.80 13.20
CA VAL A 397 -2.98 -29.00 13.90
C VAL A 397 -2.49 -29.63 15.22
N ASP A 398 -3.31 -30.47 15.84
CA ASP A 398 -3.01 -31.17 17.08
C ASP A 398 -2.10 -32.40 16.89
N GLN A 399 -1.80 -32.80 15.65
CA GLN A 399 -0.87 -33.88 15.38
C GLN A 399 0.55 -33.49 15.73
N VAL A 400 1.18 -34.31 16.53
CA VAL A 400 2.59 -34.14 16.93
C VAL A 400 3.49 -34.51 15.75
N ASP A 401 4.51 -33.70 15.52
CA ASP A 401 5.56 -33.98 14.53
C ASP A 401 6.29 -35.27 14.91
N PRO A 402 6.28 -36.33 14.07
CA PRO A 402 6.89 -37.59 14.38
C PRO A 402 8.42 -37.55 14.35
N GLY A 403 9.01 -36.44 13.90
CA GLY A 403 10.46 -36.33 13.75
C GLY A 403 11.05 -37.05 12.53
N THR A 404 10.20 -37.45 11.58
CA THR A 404 10.61 -38.05 10.30
C THR A 404 10.86 -36.96 9.25
N GLU A 405 10.97 -37.34 7.98
CA GLU A 405 11.15 -36.43 6.86
C GLU A 405 10.07 -35.33 6.85
N ARG A 406 10.47 -34.13 6.51
CA ARG A 406 9.59 -32.96 6.39
C ARG A 406 9.10 -32.80 4.96
N ASP A 407 7.97 -32.17 4.80
CA ASP A 407 7.47 -31.73 3.49
C ASP A 407 8.24 -30.51 3.01
N LEU A 408 8.84 -30.57 1.82
CA LEU A 408 9.52 -29.46 1.19
C LEU A 408 8.76 -29.04 -0.05
N ILE A 409 8.38 -27.74 -0.10
CA ILE A 409 7.75 -27.10 -1.26
C ILE A 409 8.67 -25.98 -1.72
N LYS A 410 9.07 -26.04 -2.97
CA LYS A 410 9.81 -24.98 -3.66
C LYS A 410 8.94 -24.35 -4.73
N GLY A 411 9.01 -23.03 -4.84
CA GLY A 411 8.46 -22.27 -5.95
C GLY A 411 9.51 -21.33 -6.49
N GLU A 412 9.80 -21.42 -7.78
CA GLU A 412 10.70 -20.51 -8.49
C GLU A 412 9.86 -19.65 -9.44
N PHE A 413 10.14 -18.35 -9.45
CA PHE A 413 9.39 -17.37 -10.21
C PHE A 413 10.35 -16.57 -11.08
N ASN A 414 10.16 -16.67 -12.39
CA ASN A 414 10.94 -15.93 -13.35
C ASN A 414 10.00 -15.21 -14.30
N ASN A 415 10.02 -13.89 -14.29
CA ASN A 415 9.16 -13.12 -15.16
C ASN A 415 9.86 -11.88 -15.75
N PHE A 416 9.36 -11.46 -16.90
CA PHE A 416 9.78 -10.25 -17.57
C PHE A 416 8.56 -9.53 -18.14
N GLY A 417 8.52 -8.21 -17.98
CA GLY A 417 7.47 -7.36 -18.52
C GLY A 417 8.01 -6.07 -19.13
N ALA A 418 7.23 -5.52 -20.05
CA ALA A 418 7.46 -4.20 -20.63
C ALA A 418 6.12 -3.46 -20.74
N GLU A 419 6.10 -2.19 -20.35
CA GLU A 419 4.91 -1.35 -20.40
C GLU A 419 5.26 0.00 -21.03
N ALA A 420 4.48 0.39 -22.04
CA ALA A 420 4.57 1.68 -22.71
C ALA A 420 3.31 2.49 -22.44
N ARG A 421 3.45 3.77 -22.13
CA ARG A 421 2.35 4.71 -21.90
C ARG A 421 2.60 5.99 -22.66
N PHE A 422 1.57 6.44 -23.36
CA PHE A 422 1.53 7.71 -24.08
C PHE A 422 0.34 8.52 -23.59
N LEU A 423 0.59 9.70 -23.07
CA LEU A 423 -0.44 10.61 -22.58
C LEU A 423 -0.34 11.93 -23.36
N SER A 424 -1.48 12.45 -23.81
CA SER A 424 -1.50 13.74 -24.49
C SER A 424 -2.76 14.55 -24.16
N ASN A 425 -2.57 15.83 -23.96
CA ASN A 425 -3.65 16.77 -23.91
C ASN A 425 -4.10 17.16 -25.33
N TYR A 426 -5.37 17.36 -25.50
CA TYR A 426 -5.96 17.79 -26.77
C TYR A 426 -7.19 18.68 -26.48
N GLU A 427 -7.70 19.32 -27.51
CA GLU A 427 -8.88 20.17 -27.38
C GLU A 427 -10.09 19.44 -27.99
N LEU A 428 -11.18 19.35 -27.23
CA LEU A 428 -12.46 18.80 -27.69
C LEU A 428 -13.56 19.81 -27.37
N ALA A 429 -14.27 20.29 -28.43
CA ALA A 429 -15.34 21.29 -28.31
C ALA A 429 -14.95 22.56 -27.48
N GLY A 430 -13.71 23.05 -27.68
CA GLY A 430 -13.16 24.21 -26.96
C GLY A 430 -12.78 23.96 -25.51
N LYS A 431 -12.70 22.67 -25.09
CA LYS A 431 -12.25 22.28 -23.75
C LYS A 431 -11.01 21.38 -23.85
N LYS A 432 -10.06 21.61 -22.93
CA LYS A 432 -8.89 20.74 -22.78
C LYS A 432 -9.37 19.37 -22.34
N SER A 433 -8.96 18.34 -23.02
CA SER A 433 -9.22 16.93 -22.73
C SER A 433 -7.90 16.17 -22.71
N ILE A 434 -7.86 14.99 -22.07
CA ILE A 434 -6.62 14.27 -21.85
C ILE A 434 -6.84 12.81 -22.18
N PHE A 435 -6.06 12.25 -23.10
CA PHE A 435 -6.10 10.83 -23.35
C PHE A 435 -4.80 10.13 -22.98
N LEU A 436 -4.95 8.91 -22.53
CA LEU A 436 -3.89 7.95 -22.25
C LEU A 436 -4.14 6.72 -23.14
N ILE A 437 -3.09 6.25 -23.78
CA ILE A 437 -3.04 4.91 -24.39
C ILE A 437 -1.78 4.20 -23.93
N GLY A 438 -1.89 2.93 -23.59
CA GLY A 438 -0.76 2.12 -23.15
C GLY A 438 -0.87 0.68 -23.57
N SER A 439 0.26 0.00 -23.58
CA SER A 439 0.38 -1.42 -23.89
C SER A 439 1.31 -2.08 -22.90
N LYS A 440 0.99 -3.31 -22.50
CA LYS A 440 1.84 -4.14 -21.64
C LYS A 440 2.08 -5.49 -22.31
N PHE A 441 3.31 -5.93 -22.26
CA PHE A 441 3.74 -7.29 -22.53
C PHE A 441 4.27 -7.90 -21.24
N TYR A 442 3.91 -9.13 -20.95
CA TYR A 442 4.37 -9.85 -19.79
C TYR A 442 4.50 -11.33 -20.10
N LYS A 443 5.61 -11.93 -19.69
CA LYS A 443 5.88 -13.35 -19.80
C LYS A 443 6.44 -13.86 -18.47
N ALA A 444 5.97 -15.02 -18.04
CA ALA A 444 6.51 -15.74 -16.90
C ALA A 444 6.77 -17.21 -17.26
N ASP A 445 7.81 -17.77 -16.63
CA ASP A 445 8.13 -19.19 -16.64
C ASP A 445 8.42 -19.61 -15.18
N ASN A 446 7.39 -20.10 -14.49
CA ASN A 446 7.46 -20.44 -13.06
C ASN A 446 7.51 -21.94 -12.87
N THR A 447 8.07 -22.39 -11.74
CA THR A 447 8.08 -23.82 -11.36
C THR A 447 7.54 -23.99 -9.95
N SER A 448 6.98 -25.15 -9.68
CA SER A 448 6.61 -25.60 -8.34
C SER A 448 7.01 -27.06 -8.18
N GLN A 449 7.70 -27.37 -7.08
CA GLN A 449 8.10 -28.73 -6.74
C GLN A 449 7.71 -29.03 -5.30
N GLN A 450 7.27 -30.25 -5.04
CA GLN A 450 7.04 -30.77 -3.69
C GLN A 450 7.61 -32.17 -3.57
N GLY A 451 8.18 -32.46 -2.42
CA GLY A 451 8.77 -33.75 -2.11
C GLY A 451 9.32 -33.83 -0.69
N PRO A 452 10.06 -34.87 -0.37
CA PRO A 452 10.67 -35.05 0.96
C PRO A 452 11.83 -34.06 1.17
N GLY A 453 11.77 -33.30 2.27
CA GLY A 453 12.92 -32.63 2.85
C GLY A 453 13.60 -33.47 3.90
N SER A 454 14.63 -32.92 4.58
CA SER A 454 15.39 -33.66 5.62
C SER A 454 14.54 -33.95 6.86
N ASP A 455 14.94 -34.94 7.65
CA ASP A 455 14.40 -35.24 8.97
C ASP A 455 15.01 -34.39 10.11
N GLY A 456 16.00 -33.54 9.80
CA GLY A 456 16.64 -32.61 10.73
C GLY A 456 15.73 -31.48 11.22
N SER A 457 16.28 -30.62 12.08
CA SER A 457 15.58 -29.43 12.59
C SER A 457 16.03 -28.11 11.95
N ASP A 458 17.09 -28.17 11.13
CA ASP A 458 17.69 -27.03 10.44
C ASP A 458 16.93 -26.61 9.18
N ALA A 459 17.27 -25.46 8.64
CA ALA A 459 16.69 -24.89 7.41
C ALA A 459 17.38 -25.48 6.15
N ASN A 460 17.39 -26.80 6.02
CA ASN A 460 17.92 -27.47 4.83
C ASN A 460 16.81 -27.62 3.78
N PHE A 461 16.89 -26.84 2.71
CA PHE A 461 15.92 -26.83 1.61
C PHE A 461 16.35 -27.73 0.43
N ASP A 462 17.10 -28.80 0.66
CA ASP A 462 17.42 -29.79 -0.36
C ASP A 462 16.43 -30.96 -0.33
N PHE A 463 15.97 -31.41 -1.49
CA PHE A 463 15.16 -32.61 -1.59
C PHE A 463 15.97 -33.86 -1.23
N GLN A 464 15.38 -34.69 -0.38
CA GLN A 464 15.98 -35.95 0.08
C GLN A 464 15.31 -37.17 -0.58
N THR A 465 15.08 -37.09 -1.89
CA THR A 465 14.34 -38.09 -2.67
C THR A 465 15.02 -39.45 -2.69
N GLU A 466 16.37 -39.50 -2.63
CA GLU A 466 17.11 -40.75 -2.56
C GLU A 466 16.95 -41.44 -1.21
N GLU A 467 16.87 -40.68 -0.12
CA GLU A 467 16.70 -41.18 1.24
C GLU A 467 15.24 -41.59 1.52
N PHE A 468 14.29 -40.82 0.99
CA PHE A 468 12.85 -41.01 1.18
C PHE A 468 12.11 -41.24 -0.16
N PRO A 469 12.39 -42.32 -0.92
CA PRO A 469 11.84 -42.53 -2.26
C PRO A 469 10.31 -42.79 -2.26
N ASN A 470 9.74 -43.21 -1.12
CA ASN A 470 8.33 -43.50 -0.94
C ASN A 470 7.57 -42.37 -0.25
N TYR A 471 8.12 -41.15 -0.30
CA TYR A 471 7.43 -39.98 0.28
C TYR A 471 6.01 -39.81 -0.33
N PRO A 472 4.95 -39.61 0.52
CA PRO A 472 3.57 -39.75 0.10
C PRO A 472 3.15 -38.78 -1.02
N ASN A 473 3.63 -37.54 -0.98
CA ASN A 473 3.18 -36.47 -1.85
C ASN A 473 4.35 -35.89 -2.64
N GLN A 474 4.34 -36.07 -3.95
CA GLN A 474 5.35 -35.54 -4.84
C GLN A 474 4.69 -34.85 -6.01
N ASN A 475 5.14 -33.68 -6.36
CA ASN A 475 4.72 -33.02 -7.59
C ASN A 475 5.86 -32.18 -8.19
N GLU A 476 5.75 -31.96 -9.49
CA GLU A 476 6.61 -31.05 -10.24
C GLU A 476 5.80 -30.47 -11.40
N PHE A 477 5.71 -29.16 -11.46
CA PHE A 477 4.98 -28.42 -12.48
C PHE A 477 5.78 -27.24 -13.00
N VAL A 478 5.64 -26.96 -14.28
CA VAL A 478 6.06 -25.72 -14.95
C VAL A 478 4.81 -24.95 -15.35
N TYR A 479 4.83 -23.65 -15.16
CA TYR A 479 3.72 -22.75 -15.43
C TYR A 479 4.12 -21.61 -16.37
N PRO A 480 4.21 -21.84 -17.68
CA PRO A 480 4.39 -20.77 -18.65
C PRO A 480 3.18 -19.85 -18.69
N ASN A 481 3.42 -18.55 -18.76
CA ASN A 481 2.38 -17.53 -18.78
C ASN A 481 2.73 -16.43 -19.79
N LEU A 482 1.76 -16.00 -20.57
CA LEU A 482 1.89 -14.88 -21.51
C LEU A 482 0.69 -13.95 -21.38
N ASN A 483 0.97 -12.66 -21.22
CA ASN A 483 -0.04 -11.63 -21.25
C ASN A 483 0.35 -10.49 -22.21
N VAL A 484 -0.60 -10.10 -23.04
CA VAL A 484 -0.49 -8.89 -23.86
C VAL A 484 -1.75 -8.07 -23.65
N SER A 485 -1.59 -6.82 -23.31
CA SER A 485 -2.72 -5.92 -23.13
C SER A 485 -2.54 -4.58 -23.84
N LEU A 486 -3.68 -4.04 -24.27
CA LEU A 486 -3.82 -2.67 -24.76
C LEU A 486 -4.88 -1.98 -23.91
N PHE A 487 -4.56 -0.84 -23.35
CA PHE A 487 -5.49 -0.10 -22.49
C PHE A 487 -5.50 1.39 -22.84
N GLY A 488 -6.61 2.04 -22.53
CA GLY A 488 -6.72 3.48 -22.72
C GLY A 488 -7.81 4.09 -21.87
N GLU A 489 -7.62 5.32 -21.50
CA GLU A 489 -8.60 6.16 -20.80
C GLU A 489 -8.57 7.58 -21.35
N ASN A 490 -9.69 8.27 -21.24
CA ASN A 490 -9.83 9.62 -21.77
C ASN A 490 -10.63 10.51 -20.80
N ILE A 491 -10.00 11.55 -20.25
CA ILE A 491 -10.73 12.58 -19.50
C ILE A 491 -11.35 13.55 -20.49
N ILE A 492 -12.67 13.62 -20.51
CA ILE A 492 -13.47 14.55 -21.32
C ILE A 492 -14.10 15.56 -20.37
N TYR A 493 -13.65 16.82 -20.43
CA TYR A 493 -14.24 17.90 -19.63
C TYR A 493 -15.47 18.45 -20.34
N LEU A 494 -16.67 18.12 -19.83
CA LEU A 494 -17.94 18.63 -20.35
C LEU A 494 -18.11 20.11 -20.03
N ASN A 495 -17.63 20.52 -18.85
CA ASN A 495 -17.51 21.91 -18.42
C ASN A 495 -16.41 22.03 -17.34
N ASP A 496 -16.21 23.19 -16.76
CA ASP A 496 -15.15 23.46 -15.77
C ASP A 496 -15.33 22.68 -14.44
N LYS A 497 -16.51 22.07 -14.23
CA LYS A 497 -16.85 21.32 -13.02
C LYS A 497 -17.05 19.83 -13.25
N LEU A 498 -17.45 19.43 -14.45
CA LEU A 498 -17.85 18.05 -14.74
C LEU A 498 -16.92 17.43 -15.80
N SER A 499 -16.32 16.32 -15.46
CA SER A 499 -15.60 15.45 -16.37
C SER A 499 -16.16 14.03 -16.36
N ILE A 500 -16.02 13.34 -17.49
CA ILE A 500 -16.26 11.91 -17.64
C ILE A 500 -14.97 11.25 -18.13
N THR A 501 -14.73 10.02 -17.69
CA THR A 501 -13.50 9.29 -17.99
C THR A 501 -13.86 7.88 -18.46
N PRO A 502 -14.27 7.70 -19.75
CA PRO A 502 -14.39 6.37 -20.33
C PRO A 502 -13.00 5.72 -20.47
N GLY A 503 -12.98 4.41 -20.31
CA GLY A 503 -11.78 3.62 -20.43
C GLY A 503 -12.06 2.19 -20.92
N PHE A 504 -11.04 1.57 -21.47
CA PHE A 504 -11.08 0.19 -21.92
C PHE A 504 -9.74 -0.52 -21.66
N ARG A 505 -9.81 -1.84 -21.57
CA ARG A 505 -8.64 -2.73 -21.54
C ARG A 505 -8.94 -3.97 -22.38
N LEU A 506 -8.12 -4.22 -23.40
CA LEU A 506 -8.11 -5.45 -24.17
C LEU A 506 -7.01 -6.35 -23.58
N GLU A 507 -7.37 -7.58 -23.26
CA GLU A 507 -6.47 -8.57 -22.68
C GLU A 507 -6.40 -9.80 -23.58
N TYR A 508 -5.19 -10.28 -23.79
CA TYR A 508 -4.87 -11.64 -24.19
C TYR A 508 -4.06 -12.29 -23.07
N ILE A 509 -4.56 -13.39 -22.53
CA ILE A 509 -3.93 -14.15 -21.45
C ILE A 509 -3.85 -15.61 -21.88
N LYS A 510 -2.64 -16.16 -21.84
CA LYS A 510 -2.39 -17.59 -21.97
C LYS A 510 -1.69 -18.09 -20.72
N THR A 511 -2.30 -19.02 -19.99
CA THR A 511 -1.71 -19.69 -18.83
C THR A 511 -1.62 -21.18 -19.12
N GLU A 512 -0.48 -21.78 -18.79
CA GLU A 512 -0.22 -23.19 -19.02
C GLU A 512 0.26 -23.83 -17.71
N SER A 513 -0.06 -25.09 -17.54
CA SER A 513 0.46 -25.96 -16.48
C SER A 513 0.85 -27.28 -17.11
N ASP A 514 2.10 -27.68 -16.95
CA ASP A 514 2.63 -28.95 -17.45
C ASP A 514 3.48 -29.62 -16.35
N GLY A 515 3.15 -30.86 -16.03
CA GLY A 515 3.86 -31.54 -14.96
C GLY A 515 3.17 -32.82 -14.48
N PHE A 516 3.46 -33.21 -13.27
CA PHE A 516 2.87 -34.38 -12.65
C PHE A 516 2.62 -34.21 -11.16
N SER A 517 1.64 -34.95 -10.65
CA SER A 517 1.47 -35.26 -9.24
C SER A 517 1.63 -36.78 -9.03
N ARG A 518 2.19 -37.18 -7.89
CA ARG A 518 2.37 -38.59 -7.51
C ARG A 518 1.95 -38.80 -6.08
N GLU A 519 1.05 -39.76 -5.87
CA GLU A 519 0.63 -40.19 -4.55
C GLU A 519 1.16 -41.59 -4.25
N ILE A 520 1.83 -41.73 -3.11
CA ILE A 520 2.32 -43.02 -2.62
C ILE A 520 1.70 -43.29 -1.26
N ARG A 521 1.15 -44.48 -1.06
CA ARG A 521 0.65 -44.93 0.25
C ARG A 521 1.38 -46.21 0.64
N THR A 522 1.74 -46.31 1.93
CA THR A 522 2.38 -47.49 2.51
C THR A 522 1.48 -48.10 3.55
N ASP A 523 1.62 -49.43 3.79
CA ASP A 523 1.01 -50.08 4.93
C ASP A 523 1.80 -49.79 6.23
N ALA A 524 1.31 -50.30 7.37
CA ALA A 524 2.00 -50.12 8.65
C ALA A 524 3.38 -50.75 8.74
N ALA A 525 3.76 -51.63 7.82
CA ALA A 525 5.09 -52.23 7.69
C ALA A 525 6.00 -51.50 6.73
N GLY A 526 5.55 -50.39 6.11
CA GLY A 526 6.28 -49.58 5.15
C GLY A 526 6.23 -50.12 3.71
N ASN A 527 5.45 -51.17 3.41
CA ASN A 527 5.33 -51.65 2.04
C ASN A 527 4.43 -50.73 1.22
N VAL A 528 4.81 -50.39 0.02
CA VAL A 528 4.02 -49.61 -0.90
C VAL A 528 2.79 -50.37 -1.35
N ILE A 529 1.61 -49.90 -1.01
CA ILE A 529 0.30 -50.47 -1.39
C ILE A 529 -0.43 -49.68 -2.46
N PHE A 530 -0.02 -48.43 -2.69
CA PHE A 530 -0.53 -47.55 -3.72
C PHE A 530 0.57 -46.66 -4.24
N ASN A 531 0.68 -46.49 -5.54
CA ASN A 531 1.66 -45.62 -6.17
C ASN A 531 1.09 -45.21 -7.53
N GLU A 532 0.56 -44.03 -7.59
CA GLU A 532 -0.05 -43.49 -8.79
C GLU A 532 0.65 -42.16 -9.16
N ARG A 533 1.05 -42.06 -10.41
CA ARG A 533 1.54 -40.82 -11.01
C ARG A 533 0.54 -40.36 -12.05
N VAL A 534 0.10 -39.14 -11.92
CA VAL A 534 -0.83 -38.46 -12.85
C VAL A 534 -0.08 -37.35 -13.55
N ASP A 535 0.13 -37.50 -14.85
CA ASP A 535 0.70 -36.43 -15.69
C ASP A 535 -0.46 -35.51 -16.13
N GLU A 536 -0.26 -34.21 -15.96
CA GLU A 536 -1.26 -33.18 -16.25
C GLU A 536 -0.67 -32.13 -17.19
N ASN A 537 -1.44 -31.80 -18.24
CA ASN A 537 -1.16 -30.67 -19.10
C ASN A 537 -2.44 -29.87 -19.31
N ARG A 538 -2.42 -28.60 -18.92
CA ARG A 538 -3.55 -27.68 -19.08
C ARG A 538 -3.11 -26.42 -19.81
N VAL A 539 -3.93 -25.97 -20.74
CA VAL A 539 -3.71 -24.71 -21.47
C VAL A 539 -5.01 -23.93 -21.45
N ASN A 540 -4.96 -22.74 -20.93
CA ASN A 540 -6.07 -21.80 -20.88
C ASN A 540 -5.71 -20.55 -21.70
N ASP A 541 -6.49 -20.26 -22.74
CA ASP A 541 -6.31 -19.15 -23.66
C ASP A 541 -7.56 -18.27 -23.64
N ARG A 542 -7.38 -16.98 -23.38
CA ARG A 542 -8.48 -16.04 -23.13
C ARG A 542 -8.22 -14.71 -23.84
N THR A 543 -9.24 -14.19 -24.50
CA THR A 543 -9.24 -12.85 -25.07
C THR A 543 -10.54 -12.14 -24.71
N PHE A 544 -10.45 -10.98 -24.08
CA PHE A 544 -11.62 -10.23 -23.63
C PHE A 544 -11.34 -8.73 -23.55
N VAL A 545 -12.42 -7.96 -23.45
CA VAL A 545 -12.38 -6.51 -23.25
C VAL A 545 -13.05 -6.18 -21.92
N LEU A 546 -12.38 -5.35 -21.12
CA LEU A 546 -12.95 -4.74 -19.93
C LEU A 546 -13.24 -3.27 -20.22
N LEU A 547 -14.40 -2.81 -19.78
CA LEU A 547 -14.84 -1.44 -19.92
C LEU A 547 -15.01 -0.78 -18.55
N GLY A 548 -14.82 0.53 -18.51
CA GLY A 548 -15.08 1.31 -17.32
C GLY A 548 -15.40 2.76 -17.64
N LEU A 549 -16.08 3.40 -16.70
CA LEU A 549 -16.49 4.79 -16.79
C LEU A 549 -16.30 5.45 -15.43
N GLY A 550 -15.52 6.52 -15.39
CA GLY A 550 -15.38 7.41 -14.26
C GLY A 550 -16.10 8.73 -14.50
N SER A 551 -16.48 9.43 -13.43
CA SER A 551 -17.02 10.78 -13.48
C SER A 551 -16.58 11.56 -12.26
N SER A 552 -16.27 12.84 -12.43
CA SER A 552 -15.93 13.77 -11.35
C SER A 552 -16.72 15.06 -11.54
N TYR A 553 -17.43 15.49 -10.49
CA TYR A 553 -18.13 16.77 -10.43
C TYR A 553 -17.56 17.63 -9.30
N LYS A 554 -16.73 18.60 -9.63
CA LYS A 554 -16.15 19.59 -8.71
C LYS A 554 -17.15 20.71 -8.46
N ALA A 555 -18.04 20.53 -7.46
CA ALA A 555 -19.07 21.50 -7.14
C ALA A 555 -18.45 22.86 -6.78
N ASN A 556 -17.38 22.83 -5.99
CA ASN A 556 -16.51 23.96 -5.66
C ASN A 556 -15.13 23.45 -5.26
N LYS A 557 -14.21 24.33 -4.80
CA LYS A 557 -12.85 23.97 -4.37
C LYS A 557 -12.80 23.02 -3.15
N SER A 558 -13.89 22.96 -2.36
CA SER A 558 -13.97 22.20 -1.10
C SER A 558 -14.82 20.94 -1.20
N LEU A 559 -15.47 20.68 -2.34
CA LEU A 559 -16.39 19.54 -2.51
C LEU A 559 -16.34 19.00 -3.93
N GLU A 560 -16.00 17.75 -4.04
CA GLU A 560 -16.05 16.95 -5.25
C GLU A 560 -16.95 15.74 -5.03
N PHE A 561 -17.84 15.48 -5.97
CA PHE A 561 -18.56 14.22 -6.11
C PHE A 561 -17.85 13.40 -7.19
N TYR A 562 -17.62 12.13 -6.94
CA TYR A 562 -17.04 11.21 -7.90
C TYR A 562 -17.85 9.92 -7.99
N GLY A 563 -17.75 9.27 -9.12
CA GLY A 563 -18.33 7.95 -9.29
C GLY A 563 -17.62 7.19 -10.38
N ASN A 564 -17.57 5.88 -10.24
CA ASN A 564 -17.01 5.00 -11.26
C ASN A 564 -17.74 3.66 -11.28
N ILE A 565 -17.70 3.04 -12.44
CA ILE A 565 -18.08 1.64 -12.64
C ILE A 565 -17.06 1.01 -13.57
N SER A 566 -16.59 -0.19 -13.24
CA SER A 566 -15.63 -0.94 -14.05
C SER A 566 -15.87 -2.44 -13.96
N GLN A 567 -15.64 -3.12 -15.08
CA GLN A 567 -15.57 -4.57 -15.13
C GLN A 567 -14.25 -5.04 -14.51
N ASN A 568 -14.29 -6.18 -13.85
CA ASN A 568 -13.16 -6.86 -13.22
C ASN A 568 -13.11 -8.31 -13.68
N TYR A 569 -11.92 -8.89 -13.61
CA TYR A 569 -11.66 -10.26 -14.03
C TYR A 569 -10.49 -10.82 -13.21
N ARG A 570 -10.61 -12.09 -12.81
CA ARG A 570 -9.51 -12.82 -12.19
C ARG A 570 -9.40 -14.19 -12.86
N SER A 571 -8.27 -14.45 -13.49
CA SER A 571 -7.99 -15.78 -14.01
C SER A 571 -7.80 -16.77 -12.87
N VAL A 572 -8.18 -18.03 -13.13
CA VAL A 572 -7.77 -19.17 -12.30
C VAL A 572 -6.26 -19.15 -12.15
N THR A 573 -5.78 -19.20 -10.92
CA THR A 573 -4.35 -19.14 -10.57
C THR A 573 -3.78 -20.53 -10.36
N TYR A 574 -2.45 -20.66 -10.30
CA TYR A 574 -1.81 -21.95 -9.98
C TYR A 574 -2.23 -22.46 -8.60
N THR A 575 -2.46 -21.56 -7.64
CA THR A 575 -2.94 -21.92 -6.30
C THR A 575 -4.38 -22.43 -6.31
N ASP A 576 -5.14 -22.11 -7.33
CA ASP A 576 -6.51 -22.60 -7.50
C ASP A 576 -6.54 -24.00 -8.13
N ILE A 577 -5.50 -24.38 -8.87
CA ILE A 577 -5.43 -25.65 -9.62
C ILE A 577 -4.32 -26.60 -9.19
N SER A 578 -3.42 -26.19 -8.30
CA SER A 578 -2.38 -27.07 -7.76
C SER A 578 -2.60 -27.31 -6.27
N THR A 579 -2.96 -28.53 -5.90
CA THR A 579 -3.05 -28.92 -4.50
C THR A 579 -2.03 -29.99 -4.20
N ALA A 580 -1.30 -29.73 -3.15
CA ALA A 580 -0.31 -30.67 -2.62
C ALA A 580 -0.76 -31.29 -1.29
N ASN A 581 -2.05 -31.25 -0.98
CA ASN A 581 -2.61 -31.80 0.25
C ASN A 581 -3.69 -32.84 -0.07
N PRO A 582 -3.54 -34.09 0.36
CA PRO A 582 -4.50 -35.17 0.09
C PRO A 582 -5.94 -34.91 0.58
N ALA A 583 -6.14 -33.94 1.47
CA ALA A 583 -7.45 -33.52 1.94
C ALA A 583 -8.14 -32.52 1.03
N PHE A 584 -7.44 -32.01 0.01
CA PHE A 584 -7.99 -31.08 -0.95
C PHE A 584 -8.16 -31.76 -2.31
N GLU A 585 -9.23 -31.41 -3.00
CA GLU A 585 -9.44 -31.71 -4.42
C GLU A 585 -9.65 -30.41 -5.19
N ILE A 586 -9.44 -30.46 -6.48
CA ILE A 586 -9.72 -29.34 -7.37
C ILE A 586 -10.86 -29.75 -8.27
N ASN A 587 -11.89 -28.89 -8.35
CA ASN A 587 -12.94 -29.07 -9.30
C ASN A 587 -12.35 -29.01 -10.73
N PRO A 588 -12.53 -30.06 -11.56
CA PRO A 588 -11.97 -30.05 -12.91
C PRO A 588 -12.59 -28.98 -13.80
N ASP A 589 -13.80 -28.52 -13.49
CA ASP A 589 -14.56 -27.51 -14.22
C ASP A 589 -14.38 -26.08 -13.66
N ILE A 590 -13.38 -25.85 -12.80
CA ILE A 590 -13.09 -24.52 -12.25
C ILE A 590 -12.87 -23.47 -13.34
N ASP A 591 -13.62 -22.36 -13.29
CA ASP A 591 -13.58 -21.27 -14.28
C ASP A 591 -13.15 -19.95 -13.65
N ASP A 592 -12.84 -18.99 -14.48
CA ASP A 592 -12.36 -17.66 -14.13
C ASP A 592 -13.48 -16.81 -13.49
N GLU A 593 -13.10 -16.01 -12.51
CA GLU A 593 -14.03 -15.09 -11.84
C GLU A 593 -14.22 -13.80 -12.66
N LYS A 594 -15.45 -13.30 -12.68
CA LYS A 594 -15.87 -12.10 -13.43
C LYS A 594 -16.73 -11.22 -12.52
N GLY A 595 -16.85 -9.96 -12.89
CA GLY A 595 -17.76 -9.08 -12.18
C GLY A 595 -17.56 -7.62 -12.51
N PHE A 596 -18.14 -6.77 -11.66
CA PHE A 596 -17.92 -5.34 -11.76
C PHE A 596 -17.93 -4.67 -10.38
N THR A 597 -17.22 -3.57 -10.30
CA THR A 597 -17.20 -2.69 -9.12
C THR A 597 -17.80 -1.34 -9.48
N ALA A 598 -18.66 -0.81 -8.63
CA ALA A 598 -19.18 0.53 -8.73
C ALA A 598 -18.94 1.30 -7.42
N ASP A 599 -18.54 2.54 -7.52
CA ASP A 599 -18.35 3.48 -6.40
C ASP A 599 -19.03 4.82 -6.69
N VAL A 600 -19.65 5.40 -5.68
CA VAL A 600 -20.12 6.79 -5.69
C VAL A 600 -19.73 7.44 -4.38
N GLY A 601 -19.07 8.58 -4.43
CA GLY A 601 -18.56 9.24 -3.23
C GLY A 601 -18.54 10.75 -3.30
N ALA A 602 -18.35 11.35 -2.14
CA ALA A 602 -18.14 12.75 -1.94
C ALA A 602 -16.88 12.97 -1.09
N ARG A 603 -16.04 13.89 -1.52
CA ARG A 603 -14.77 14.18 -0.86
C ARG A 603 -14.45 15.67 -0.89
N GLY A 604 -13.68 16.11 0.08
CA GLY A 604 -13.32 17.53 0.15
C GLY A 604 -12.66 17.93 1.47
N ASN A 605 -12.48 19.25 1.58
CA ASN A 605 -11.98 19.92 2.77
C ASN A 605 -12.91 21.07 3.12
N PHE A 606 -13.27 21.21 4.38
CA PHE A 606 -14.08 22.31 4.86
C PHE A 606 -13.26 23.22 5.78
N ASN A 607 -13.04 24.47 5.36
CA ASN A 607 -12.32 25.52 6.10
C ASN A 607 -10.97 25.05 6.70
N ASP A 608 -10.29 24.12 6.05
CA ASP A 608 -9.03 23.49 6.49
C ASP A 608 -9.08 22.87 7.90
N PHE A 609 -10.22 22.64 8.50
CA PHE A 609 -10.33 21.94 9.77
C PHE A 609 -10.99 20.55 9.68
N VAL A 610 -11.72 20.25 8.58
CA VAL A 610 -12.23 18.91 8.30
C VAL A 610 -11.84 18.50 6.90
N SER A 611 -11.19 17.35 6.76
CA SER A 611 -11.01 16.63 5.51
C SER A 611 -11.86 15.39 5.52
N TYR A 612 -12.54 15.07 4.42
CA TYR A 612 -13.42 13.91 4.37
C TYR A 612 -13.39 13.24 2.99
N ASP A 613 -13.61 11.93 3.02
CA ASP A 613 -13.93 11.10 1.86
C ASP A 613 -14.94 10.05 2.32
N ALA A 614 -16.13 10.06 1.76
CA ALA A 614 -17.17 9.08 2.04
C ALA A 614 -17.73 8.53 0.75
N SER A 615 -17.84 7.22 0.64
CA SER A 615 -18.34 6.55 -0.55
C SER A 615 -19.22 5.35 -0.21
N VAL A 616 -20.21 5.12 -1.05
CA VAL A 616 -20.91 3.85 -1.13
C VAL A 616 -20.34 3.06 -2.31
N PHE A 617 -20.26 1.75 -2.16
CA PHE A 617 -19.78 0.87 -3.21
C PHE A 617 -20.65 -0.37 -3.35
N ALA A 618 -20.59 -0.97 -4.52
CA ALA A 618 -21.16 -2.28 -4.82
C ALA A 618 -20.15 -3.09 -5.62
N LEU A 619 -19.99 -4.36 -5.28
CA LEU A 619 -19.18 -5.34 -5.97
C LEU A 619 -20.04 -6.54 -6.30
N VAL A 620 -20.22 -6.84 -7.57
CA VAL A 620 -20.83 -8.07 -8.08
C VAL A 620 -19.69 -9.02 -8.45
N TYR A 621 -19.76 -10.21 -7.89
CA TYR A 621 -18.74 -11.24 -8.04
C TYR A 621 -19.41 -12.48 -8.60
N GLN A 622 -19.08 -12.86 -9.83
CA GLN A 622 -19.61 -14.04 -10.51
C GLN A 622 -18.56 -15.15 -10.53
N ASP A 623 -19.00 -16.38 -10.42
CA ASP A 623 -18.15 -17.58 -10.44
C ASP A 623 -17.05 -17.54 -9.37
N ARG A 624 -17.36 -17.01 -8.16
CA ARG A 624 -16.40 -16.85 -7.07
C ARG A 624 -15.76 -18.19 -6.72
N ILE A 625 -14.44 -18.21 -6.71
CA ILE A 625 -13.65 -19.37 -6.33
C ILE A 625 -13.51 -19.42 -4.80
N GLY A 626 -13.86 -20.55 -4.22
CA GLY A 626 -13.83 -20.80 -2.79
C GLY A 626 -13.55 -22.27 -2.49
N PHE A 627 -13.82 -22.67 -1.26
CA PHE A 627 -13.74 -24.05 -0.81
C PHE A 627 -15.14 -24.57 -0.43
N ARG A 628 -15.43 -25.81 -0.80
CA ARG A 628 -16.60 -26.54 -0.36
C ARG A 628 -16.23 -27.91 0.22
N GLN A 629 -17.07 -28.45 1.10
CA GLN A 629 -16.85 -29.77 1.63
C GLN A 629 -17.54 -30.82 0.73
N ILE A 630 -16.77 -31.75 0.26
CA ILE A 630 -17.28 -32.87 -0.56
C ILE A 630 -16.99 -34.22 0.11
N VAL A 631 -17.74 -35.24 -0.26
CA VAL A 631 -17.42 -36.63 0.07
C VAL A 631 -16.86 -37.30 -1.18
N SER A 632 -15.56 -37.54 -1.16
CA SER A 632 -14.84 -38.22 -2.24
C SER A 632 -14.07 -39.42 -1.66
N ASP A 633 -14.17 -40.59 -2.31
CA ASP A 633 -13.57 -41.87 -1.87
C ASP A 633 -13.94 -42.28 -0.42
N GLY A 634 -15.18 -41.97 0.02
CA GLY A 634 -15.63 -42.23 1.36
C GLY A 634 -15.02 -41.36 2.46
N ARG A 635 -14.37 -40.25 2.10
CA ARG A 635 -13.75 -39.28 3.01
C ARG A 635 -14.32 -37.89 2.75
N VAL A 636 -14.37 -37.06 3.78
CA VAL A 636 -14.67 -35.64 3.63
C VAL A 636 -13.39 -34.95 3.18
N LYS A 637 -13.45 -34.28 2.05
CA LYS A 637 -12.37 -33.47 1.47
C LYS A 637 -12.84 -32.03 1.23
N SER A 638 -11.93 -31.09 1.17
CA SER A 638 -12.21 -29.72 0.72
C SER A 638 -11.95 -29.63 -0.78
N GLU A 639 -12.96 -29.33 -1.57
CA GLU A 639 -12.81 -29.06 -3.00
C GLU A 639 -12.65 -27.56 -3.26
N ARG A 640 -11.63 -27.21 -4.05
CA ARG A 640 -11.45 -25.87 -4.60
C ARG A 640 -12.20 -25.76 -5.90
N GLY A 641 -13.12 -24.80 -6.02
CA GLY A 641 -13.93 -24.61 -7.23
C GLY A 641 -14.74 -23.33 -7.16
N ASN A 642 -15.59 -23.11 -8.17
CA ASN A 642 -16.53 -22.00 -8.15
C ASN A 642 -17.64 -22.33 -7.14
N VAL A 643 -17.80 -21.49 -6.13
CA VAL A 643 -18.77 -21.68 -5.03
C VAL A 643 -20.13 -21.06 -5.37
N GLY A 644 -20.14 -19.96 -6.10
CA GLY A 644 -21.36 -19.24 -6.50
C GLY A 644 -21.11 -17.77 -6.80
N ASP A 645 -22.20 -17.04 -7.02
CA ASP A 645 -22.19 -15.61 -7.22
C ASP A 645 -22.40 -14.89 -5.90
N ALA A 646 -21.72 -13.75 -5.74
CA ALA A 646 -21.81 -12.96 -4.52
C ALA A 646 -22.07 -11.48 -4.81
N PHE A 647 -22.81 -10.84 -3.92
CA PHE A 647 -23.04 -9.40 -3.92
C PHE A 647 -22.53 -8.79 -2.62
N ILE A 648 -21.63 -7.82 -2.73
CA ILE A 648 -20.99 -7.15 -1.61
C ILE A 648 -21.20 -5.65 -1.78
N TYR A 649 -21.75 -5.00 -0.77
CA TYR A 649 -21.97 -3.54 -0.82
C TYR A 649 -21.71 -2.91 0.55
N GLY A 650 -21.48 -1.62 0.56
CA GLY A 650 -21.22 -0.95 1.82
C GLY A 650 -20.93 0.52 1.70
N LEU A 651 -20.70 1.10 2.87
CA LEU A 651 -20.25 2.47 3.08
C LEU A 651 -18.81 2.45 3.59
N GLU A 652 -17.96 3.26 3.00
CA GLU A 652 -16.59 3.53 3.48
C GLU A 652 -16.44 5.03 3.70
N SER A 653 -15.88 5.41 4.85
CA SER A 653 -15.75 6.82 5.23
C SER A 653 -14.46 7.05 5.98
N LEU A 654 -13.77 8.13 5.62
CA LEU A 654 -12.68 8.70 6.40
C LEU A 654 -12.97 10.18 6.63
N VAL A 655 -12.91 10.59 7.90
CA VAL A 655 -13.06 11.99 8.31
C VAL A 655 -11.90 12.35 9.22
N ASP A 656 -11.17 13.38 8.89
CA ASP A 656 -10.04 13.89 9.67
C ASP A 656 -10.32 15.33 10.11
N PHE A 657 -10.19 15.57 11.41
CA PHE A 657 -10.38 16.86 12.06
C PHE A 657 -9.05 17.47 12.48
N ASN A 658 -8.75 18.66 11.98
CA ASN A 658 -7.68 19.48 12.50
C ASN A 658 -8.18 20.26 13.75
N LEU A 659 -8.11 19.61 14.90
CA LEU A 659 -8.56 20.20 16.16
C LEU A 659 -7.67 21.37 16.59
N ASN A 660 -6.40 21.42 16.13
CA ASN A 660 -5.53 22.56 16.39
C ASN A 660 -6.14 23.84 15.82
N LYS A 661 -6.56 23.81 14.55
CA LYS A 661 -7.16 24.98 13.90
C LYS A 661 -8.49 25.40 14.53
N LEU A 662 -9.22 24.45 15.09
CA LEU A 662 -10.52 24.70 15.74
C LEU A 662 -10.38 25.23 17.18
N LEU A 663 -9.43 24.69 17.96
CA LEU A 663 -9.38 24.89 19.42
C LEU A 663 -8.20 25.76 19.87
N ILE A 664 -7.04 25.65 19.21
CA ILE A 664 -5.78 26.27 19.63
C ILE A 664 -5.38 27.38 18.64
N ASN A 665 -5.42 27.08 17.37
CA ASN A 665 -5.02 27.94 16.24
C ASN A 665 -3.60 28.50 16.36
N ASP A 666 -2.63 27.63 16.75
CA ASP A 666 -1.23 27.96 16.89
C ASP A 666 -0.39 26.93 16.12
N THR A 667 0.54 27.40 15.29
CA THR A 667 1.37 26.56 14.41
C THR A 667 2.38 25.70 15.17
N ASP A 668 2.69 26.01 16.41
CA ASP A 668 3.54 25.18 17.27
C ASP A 668 2.86 23.86 17.69
N TYR A 669 1.53 23.77 17.55
CA TYR A 669 0.75 22.61 17.95
C TYR A 669 0.27 21.81 16.75
N VAL A 670 0.25 20.48 16.91
CA VAL A 670 -0.46 19.52 16.09
C VAL A 670 -1.55 18.88 16.93
N PHE A 671 -2.81 18.95 16.52
CA PHE A 671 -3.89 18.30 17.24
C PHE A 671 -4.94 17.84 16.24
N ASN A 672 -4.92 16.54 15.91
CA ASN A 672 -5.75 15.91 14.90
C ASN A 672 -6.49 14.71 15.46
N LEU A 673 -7.72 14.50 15.00
CA LEU A 673 -8.55 13.35 15.32
C LEU A 673 -9.16 12.83 14.03
N PHE A 674 -8.96 11.55 13.71
CA PHE A 674 -9.61 10.94 12.56
C PHE A 674 -10.57 9.83 12.97
N PHE A 675 -11.57 9.63 12.12
CA PHE A 675 -12.50 8.49 12.14
C PHE A 675 -12.50 7.82 10.77
N ASN A 676 -12.21 6.55 10.77
CA ASN A 676 -12.26 5.68 9.60
C ASN A 676 -13.28 4.59 9.88
N THR A 677 -14.34 4.55 9.09
CA THR A 677 -15.46 3.64 9.31
C THR A 677 -15.82 2.94 8.01
N SER A 678 -16.01 1.64 8.09
CA SER A 678 -16.53 0.83 7.00
C SER A 678 -17.66 -0.05 7.55
N VAL A 679 -18.81 -0.02 6.87
CA VAL A 679 -19.98 -0.87 7.14
C VAL A 679 -20.30 -1.61 5.86
N LEU A 680 -20.24 -2.94 5.91
CA LEU A 680 -20.43 -3.80 4.76
C LEU A 680 -21.53 -4.81 4.99
N SER A 681 -22.21 -5.17 3.93
CA SER A 681 -23.10 -6.32 3.86
C SER A 681 -22.72 -7.16 2.65
N SER A 682 -22.87 -8.46 2.77
CA SER A 682 -22.52 -9.39 1.70
C SER A 682 -23.41 -10.63 1.77
N GLU A 683 -23.69 -11.21 0.61
CA GLU A 683 -24.42 -12.47 0.50
C GLU A 683 -24.03 -13.22 -0.76
N TYR A 684 -24.08 -14.52 -0.70
CA TYR A 684 -24.11 -15.38 -1.87
C TYR A 684 -25.52 -15.32 -2.49
N THR A 685 -25.61 -14.78 -3.70
CA THR A 685 -26.88 -14.56 -4.42
C THR A 685 -27.31 -15.78 -5.21
N SER A 686 -26.37 -16.66 -5.54
CA SER A 686 -26.61 -17.98 -6.12
C SER A 686 -25.48 -18.93 -5.75
N SER A 687 -25.81 -20.21 -5.60
CA SER A 687 -24.81 -21.27 -5.41
C SER A 687 -25.40 -22.62 -5.82
N GLU A 688 -24.58 -23.46 -6.43
CA GLU A 688 -24.92 -24.87 -6.67
C GLU A 688 -24.79 -25.72 -5.40
N GLU A 689 -24.16 -25.15 -4.36
CA GLU A 689 -23.93 -25.78 -3.07
C GLU A 689 -25.12 -25.60 -2.15
N ASN A 690 -25.66 -26.72 -1.61
CA ASN A 690 -26.74 -26.66 -0.67
C ASN A 690 -26.34 -25.92 0.62
N GLY A 691 -27.13 -24.89 0.98
CA GLY A 691 -26.94 -24.13 2.22
C GLY A 691 -25.90 -23.01 2.15
N VAL A 692 -25.45 -22.63 0.95
CA VAL A 692 -24.56 -21.49 0.75
C VAL A 692 -25.32 -20.24 0.30
N GLU A 693 -26.35 -20.40 -0.54
CA GLU A 693 -27.19 -19.26 -0.96
C GLU A 693 -27.81 -18.54 0.23
N GLY A 694 -27.65 -17.21 0.27
CA GLY A 694 -28.08 -16.34 1.37
C GLY A 694 -27.07 -16.23 2.53
N ASN A 695 -25.99 -17.01 2.53
CA ASN A 695 -24.93 -16.88 3.51
C ASN A 695 -24.05 -15.64 3.24
N LYS A 696 -23.38 -15.15 4.29
CA LYS A 696 -22.40 -14.09 4.18
C LYS A 696 -21.15 -14.57 3.46
N VAL A 697 -20.55 -13.68 2.72
CA VAL A 697 -19.26 -13.96 2.06
C VAL A 697 -18.14 -13.94 3.11
N GLU A 698 -17.23 -14.88 3.01
CA GLU A 698 -16.11 -15.05 3.94
C GLU A 698 -15.12 -13.86 3.91
N PHE A 699 -14.36 -13.66 5.00
CA PHE A 699 -13.34 -12.62 5.22
C PHE A 699 -13.88 -11.17 5.22
N ILE A 700 -15.18 -10.99 5.48
CA ILE A 700 -15.82 -9.68 5.54
C ILE A 700 -16.23 -9.37 6.98
N PRO A 701 -15.51 -8.44 7.66
CA PRO A 701 -16.06 -7.84 8.86
C PRO A 701 -17.18 -6.86 8.47
N GLU A 702 -18.39 -7.04 8.97
CA GLU A 702 -19.51 -6.14 8.68
C GLU A 702 -19.25 -4.71 9.19
N PHE A 703 -18.49 -4.60 10.27
CA PHE A 703 -18.11 -3.32 10.86
C PHE A 703 -16.59 -3.27 11.11
N ASN A 704 -15.92 -2.29 10.51
CA ASN A 704 -14.51 -2.01 10.68
C ASN A 704 -14.37 -0.53 11.04
N PHE A 705 -13.89 -0.27 12.25
CA PHE A 705 -13.75 1.07 12.79
C PHE A 705 -12.33 1.33 13.26
N LYS A 706 -11.75 2.44 12.81
CA LYS A 706 -10.43 2.90 13.26
C LYS A 706 -10.52 4.38 13.62
N THR A 707 -9.88 4.76 14.70
CA THR A 707 -9.76 6.15 15.10
C THR A 707 -8.38 6.43 15.66
N GLY A 708 -7.93 7.66 15.59
CA GLY A 708 -6.64 8.04 16.14
C GLY A 708 -6.57 9.50 16.49
N LEU A 709 -6.00 9.76 17.66
CA LEU A 709 -5.71 11.08 18.18
C LEU A 709 -4.20 11.34 18.03
N LYS A 710 -3.83 12.43 17.36
CA LYS A 710 -2.46 12.89 17.23
C LYS A 710 -2.31 14.22 17.93
N PHE A 711 -1.34 14.29 18.85
CA PHE A 711 -0.97 15.51 19.56
C PHE A 711 0.51 15.80 19.38
N GLY A 712 0.85 17.02 19.06
CA GLY A 712 2.22 17.48 18.93
C GLY A 712 2.40 18.88 19.50
N TYR A 713 3.61 19.15 19.98
CA TYR A 713 4.05 20.47 20.38
C TYR A 713 5.51 20.66 19.97
N LYS A 714 5.78 21.58 19.05
CA LYS A 714 7.13 21.82 18.48
C LYS A 714 7.75 20.50 17.95
N ASN A 715 8.79 20.05 18.62
CA ASN A 715 9.56 18.87 18.23
C ASN A 715 8.99 17.54 18.74
N PHE A 716 7.97 17.58 19.60
CA PHE A 716 7.32 16.41 20.19
C PHE A 716 6.05 16.05 19.40
N LEU A 717 5.85 14.76 19.17
CA LEU A 717 4.63 14.24 18.57
C LEU A 717 4.25 12.92 19.26
N ALA A 718 2.98 12.74 19.60
CA ALA A 718 2.41 11.50 20.11
C ALA A 718 1.12 11.15 19.37
N SER A 719 0.82 9.87 19.28
CA SER A 719 -0.39 9.35 18.64
C SER A 719 -0.94 8.17 19.45
N LEU A 720 -2.25 8.14 19.62
CA LEU A 720 -3.01 7.02 20.13
C LEU A 720 -3.97 6.56 19.04
N GLN A 721 -3.92 5.28 18.67
CA GLN A 721 -4.76 4.69 17.63
C GLN A 721 -5.56 3.54 18.21
N TYR A 722 -6.83 3.44 17.82
CA TYR A 722 -7.73 2.35 18.20
C TYR A 722 -8.33 1.74 16.94
N SER A 723 -8.41 0.43 16.88
CA SER A 723 -8.99 -0.34 15.77
C SER A 723 -9.92 -1.40 16.33
N TYR A 724 -11.12 -1.51 15.76
CA TYR A 724 -12.10 -2.56 16.05
C TYR A 724 -12.55 -3.21 14.74
N LEU A 725 -12.60 -4.53 14.71
CA LEU A 725 -13.18 -5.31 13.62
C LEU A 725 -14.21 -6.28 14.20
N SER A 726 -15.39 -6.35 13.55
CA SER A 726 -16.43 -7.33 13.91
C SER A 726 -16.02 -8.73 13.48
N GLU A 727 -16.77 -9.71 13.96
CA GLU A 727 -16.64 -11.12 13.58
C GLU A 727 -16.70 -11.31 12.07
N GLN A 728 -16.00 -12.32 11.55
CA GLN A 728 -16.01 -12.73 10.14
C GLN A 728 -15.98 -14.25 10.03
N PHE A 729 -16.56 -14.78 8.95
CA PHE A 729 -16.50 -16.21 8.63
C PHE A 729 -15.29 -16.53 7.75
N THR A 730 -14.85 -17.78 7.74
CA THR A 730 -13.70 -18.23 6.96
C THR A 730 -14.06 -19.12 5.80
N ASP A 731 -15.32 -19.49 5.70
CA ASP A 731 -15.85 -20.32 4.63
C ASP A 731 -17.30 -19.96 4.26
N ALA A 732 -17.75 -20.38 3.09
CA ALA A 732 -19.07 -20.08 2.55
C ALA A 732 -20.24 -20.69 3.34
N THR A 733 -20.00 -21.69 4.21
CA THR A 733 -21.03 -22.29 5.05
C THR A 733 -21.37 -21.48 6.29
N ASN A 734 -20.56 -20.42 6.57
CA ASN A 734 -20.65 -19.57 7.75
C ASN A 734 -20.55 -20.36 9.07
N ALA A 735 -19.71 -21.38 9.10
CA ALA A 735 -19.46 -22.16 10.30
C ALA A 735 -18.87 -21.27 11.41
N VAL A 736 -19.46 -21.33 12.60
CA VAL A 736 -19.00 -20.60 13.79
C VAL A 736 -17.98 -21.44 14.55
N ASP A 737 -18.30 -22.70 14.77
CA ASP A 737 -17.48 -23.62 15.56
C ASP A 737 -16.24 -24.05 14.77
N GLY A 738 -15.08 -24.01 15.43
CA GLY A 738 -13.83 -24.46 14.85
C GLY A 738 -13.76 -25.98 14.67
N ASN A 739 -13.14 -26.40 13.57
CA ASN A 739 -12.86 -27.83 13.32
C ASN A 739 -11.47 -28.23 13.86
N LEU A 740 -11.15 -29.52 13.82
CA LEU A 740 -9.86 -30.06 14.30
C LEU A 740 -8.64 -29.54 13.53
N SER A 741 -8.84 -29.07 12.30
CA SER A 741 -7.76 -28.43 11.52
C SER A 741 -7.55 -26.99 11.92
N GLY A 742 -8.46 -26.36 12.67
CA GLY A 742 -8.44 -24.93 12.99
C GLY A 742 -8.69 -23.99 11.81
N VAL A 743 -8.97 -24.54 10.62
CA VAL A 743 -9.15 -23.78 9.36
C VAL A 743 -10.55 -23.20 9.26
N ILE A 744 -11.57 -24.02 9.54
CA ILE A 744 -12.98 -23.63 9.53
C ILE A 744 -13.37 -23.08 10.90
N GLY A 745 -14.28 -22.13 10.92
CA GLY A 745 -14.80 -21.48 12.10
C GLY A 745 -14.73 -19.95 11.97
N SER A 746 -15.41 -19.23 12.84
CA SER A 746 -15.37 -17.77 12.80
C SER A 746 -14.02 -17.20 13.28
N ILE A 747 -13.70 -15.99 12.84
CA ILE A 747 -12.68 -15.13 13.44
C ILE A 747 -13.46 -14.16 14.35
N PRO A 748 -13.32 -14.26 15.69
CA PRO A 748 -14.05 -13.41 16.61
C PRO A 748 -13.75 -11.92 16.42
N SER A 749 -14.66 -11.06 16.84
CA SER A 749 -14.40 -9.62 16.89
C SER A 749 -13.23 -9.33 17.83
N TYR A 750 -12.44 -8.31 17.48
CA TYR A 750 -11.31 -7.87 18.28
C TYR A 750 -11.11 -6.37 18.22
N ASP A 751 -10.46 -5.84 19.25
CA ASP A 751 -10.05 -4.45 19.31
C ASP A 751 -8.60 -4.31 19.78
N ILE A 752 -7.89 -3.35 19.20
CA ILE A 752 -6.47 -3.12 19.46
C ILE A 752 -6.23 -1.62 19.62
N MET A 753 -5.40 -1.29 20.59
CA MET A 753 -4.95 0.07 20.83
C MET A 753 -3.42 0.16 20.72
N ASP A 754 -2.92 1.15 19.98
CA ASP A 754 -1.50 1.41 19.77
C ASP A 754 -1.14 2.82 20.23
N PHE A 755 0.01 2.96 20.86
CA PHE A 755 0.58 4.24 21.23
C PHE A 755 1.95 4.42 20.59
N SER A 756 2.20 5.60 20.04
CA SER A 756 3.51 5.95 19.48
C SER A 756 3.87 7.39 19.75
N THR A 757 5.15 7.65 19.89
CA THR A 757 5.68 9.00 20.18
C THR A 757 7.00 9.22 19.45
N SER A 758 7.30 10.48 19.15
CA SER A 758 8.58 10.88 18.59
C SER A 758 9.04 12.24 19.12
N TYR A 759 10.34 12.43 19.20
CA TYR A 759 10.97 13.68 19.59
C TYR A 759 12.15 14.01 18.68
N LYS A 760 12.12 15.18 18.03
CA LYS A 760 13.22 15.69 17.22
C LYS A 760 14.13 16.57 18.06
N PHE A 761 15.28 16.06 18.46
CA PHE A 761 16.27 16.86 19.21
C PHE A 761 16.82 18.04 18.39
N ASN A 762 17.05 17.78 17.10
CA ASN A 762 17.50 18.76 16.13
C ASN A 762 17.31 18.20 14.69
N LYS A 763 17.88 18.85 13.67
CA LYS A 763 17.79 18.40 12.27
C LYS A 763 18.48 17.04 12.00
N ARG A 764 19.36 16.58 12.94
CA ARG A 764 20.14 15.35 12.75
C ARG A 764 19.64 14.17 13.57
N PHE A 765 19.01 14.40 14.71
CA PHE A 765 18.64 13.34 15.64
C PHE A 765 17.14 13.36 15.93
N LYS A 766 16.50 12.21 15.74
CA LYS A 766 15.09 11.95 16.10
C LYS A 766 15.02 10.64 16.87
N LEU A 767 14.28 10.62 17.95
CA LEU A 767 13.93 9.42 18.72
C LEU A 767 12.45 9.12 18.51
N GLU A 768 12.14 7.85 18.27
CA GLU A 768 10.77 7.35 18.23
C GLU A 768 10.63 6.19 19.20
N ALA A 769 9.45 6.05 19.82
CA ALA A 769 9.13 4.92 20.68
C ALA A 769 7.63 4.63 20.62
N GLY A 770 7.25 3.41 20.93
CA GLY A 770 5.85 3.05 20.97
C GLY A 770 5.55 1.72 21.64
N ILE A 771 4.25 1.50 21.83
CA ILE A 771 3.66 0.31 22.40
C ILE A 771 2.59 -0.16 21.41
N ASN A 772 2.79 -1.31 20.81
CA ASN A 772 1.78 -1.97 20.01
C ASN A 772 0.90 -2.83 20.92
N ASN A 773 -0.41 -2.90 20.63
CA ASN A 773 -1.39 -3.63 21.42
C ASN A 773 -1.33 -3.28 22.93
N VAL A 774 -1.58 -1.99 23.24
CA VAL A 774 -1.54 -1.46 24.63
C VAL A 774 -2.50 -2.23 25.56
N LEU A 775 -3.63 -2.72 25.03
CA LEU A 775 -4.63 -3.47 25.78
C LEU A 775 -4.19 -4.90 26.12
N ASP A 776 -3.15 -5.40 25.44
CA ASP A 776 -2.64 -6.77 25.58
C ASP A 776 -3.66 -7.86 25.26
N ASN A 777 -4.53 -7.58 24.29
CA ASN A 777 -5.54 -8.53 23.85
C ASN A 777 -4.88 -9.70 23.11
N ALA A 778 -5.25 -10.91 23.45
CA ALA A 778 -4.96 -12.10 22.68
C ALA A 778 -6.00 -12.21 21.53
N TYR A 779 -5.56 -12.21 20.30
CA TYR A 779 -6.42 -12.22 19.13
C TYR A 779 -5.75 -12.90 17.96
N PHE A 780 -6.53 -13.19 16.93
CA PHE A 780 -6.02 -13.61 15.63
C PHE A 780 -6.84 -12.96 14.51
N THR A 781 -6.19 -12.80 13.37
CA THR A 781 -6.81 -12.18 12.21
C THR A 781 -7.00 -13.16 11.06
N ARG A 782 -6.52 -14.42 11.22
CA ARG A 782 -6.48 -15.40 10.15
C ARG A 782 -6.63 -16.82 10.67
N ARG A 783 -7.41 -17.63 9.94
CA ARG A 783 -7.33 -19.08 9.92
C ARG A 783 -6.70 -19.50 8.59
N ALA A 784 -5.50 -20.05 8.62
CA ALA A 784 -4.76 -20.37 7.41
C ALA A 784 -5.15 -21.77 6.91
N THR A 785 -5.41 -21.92 5.62
CA THR A 785 -5.66 -23.21 4.97
C THR A 785 -4.38 -23.98 4.69
N GLY A 786 -3.28 -23.26 4.50
CA GLY A 786 -1.95 -23.78 4.22
C GLY A 786 -0.90 -23.06 5.05
N TYR A 787 0.33 -23.03 4.55
CA TYR A 787 1.44 -22.36 5.20
C TYR A 787 1.14 -20.88 5.58
N PRO A 788 1.46 -20.39 6.79
CA PRO A 788 2.17 -21.01 7.93
C PRO A 788 1.34 -21.94 8.82
N GLY A 789 0.09 -22.25 8.45
CA GLY A 789 -0.81 -23.17 9.13
C GLY A 789 -0.61 -24.63 8.73
N PRO A 790 -1.70 -25.41 8.69
CA PRO A 790 -3.08 -24.98 8.83
C PRO A 790 -3.43 -24.48 10.24
N GLY A 791 -4.58 -23.78 10.33
CA GLY A 791 -5.21 -23.40 11.58
C GLY A 791 -5.13 -21.90 11.92
N ILE A 792 -5.48 -21.57 13.16
CA ILE A 792 -5.41 -20.22 13.70
C ILE A 792 -3.96 -19.76 13.75
N ILE A 793 -3.69 -18.61 13.15
CA ILE A 793 -2.40 -17.92 13.26
C ILE A 793 -2.57 -16.77 14.24
N PRO A 794 -2.08 -16.90 15.48
CA PRO A 794 -2.16 -15.82 16.47
C PRO A 794 -1.47 -14.56 16.00
N SER A 795 -1.97 -13.42 16.47
CA SER A 795 -1.38 -12.10 16.22
C SER A 795 -0.53 -11.66 17.43
N PRO A 796 0.45 -10.74 17.22
CA PRO A 796 1.36 -10.31 18.29
C PRO A 796 0.65 -9.72 19.51
N ASN A 797 1.09 -10.09 20.70
CA ASN A 797 0.70 -9.49 21.98
C ASN A 797 1.32 -8.10 22.14
N ARG A 798 1.17 -7.51 23.35
CA ARG A 798 1.79 -6.22 23.66
C ARG A 798 3.30 -6.28 23.47
N ASN A 799 3.80 -5.35 22.66
CA ASN A 799 5.23 -5.22 22.41
C ASN A 799 5.67 -3.76 22.35
N TYR A 800 6.96 -3.54 22.57
CA TYR A 800 7.56 -2.21 22.68
C TYR A 800 8.67 -2.06 21.67
N TYR A 801 8.85 -0.83 21.19
CA TYR A 801 9.98 -0.50 20.32
C TYR A 801 10.53 0.89 20.59
N MET A 802 11.79 1.08 20.22
CA MET A 802 12.47 2.38 20.26
C MET A 802 13.39 2.49 19.06
N THR A 803 13.30 3.59 18.33
CA THR A 803 14.09 3.87 17.10
C THR A 803 14.87 5.16 17.27
N LEU A 804 16.16 5.12 17.00
CA LEU A 804 17.02 6.29 16.86
C LEU A 804 17.32 6.54 15.37
N GLU A 805 16.90 7.72 14.87
CA GLU A 805 17.24 8.20 13.54
C GLU A 805 18.38 9.21 13.61
N ILE A 806 19.37 9.02 12.74
CA ILE A 806 20.51 9.93 12.56
C ILE A 806 20.57 10.34 11.08
N LYS A 807 20.57 11.66 10.84
CA LYS A 807 20.69 12.26 9.51
C LYS A 807 21.99 13.04 9.41
N ILE A 808 22.80 12.76 8.37
CA ILE A 808 24.12 13.37 8.13
C ILE A 808 24.13 14.04 6.75
#